data_43b096dc30831da51a6c7ff66e7fe8a4
#
_entry.id   43b096dc30831da51a6c7ff66e7fe8a4
#
_cell.length_a   1.000
_cell.length_b   1.000
_cell.length_c   1.000
_cell.angle_alpha   90.00
_cell.angle_beta   90.00
_cell.angle_gamma   90.00
#
_symmetry.space_group_name_H-M   'P 1'
#
loop_
_entity.id
_entity.type
_entity.pdbx_description
1 polymer ?
#
loop_
_entity_poly.entity_id
_entity_poly.type
_entity_poly.pdbx_seq_one_letter_code
_entity_poly.pdbx_strand_id
1 'polypeptide(L)'
;VYKRQFPDANNHYNCPIVTSYSENIKNNVEEITSGQMRFLNPFMAFTNEEVLSKQLVDCFKKEFHIPEAEVRDAVSEGWKELAMTRLEMQKKGEEVLKYMEEHHRRGIVLAGRPYHVDPEINHGIPEMITSYGMCVLTEDSISHLGNLERPLIVMDQWMYHSRLYSAANYVKTRDDLDLIQLNSFGCGLDAVTTDCVSDILTNSGKIYTCLKIDEVNNLGAARIRIRSLLAAIRVKEKKHEKREIKPANYERVIFTEEMRKDYTIICPQMSPIHFELLVPAFRAAGYNLVIPDVPSRECVDVGLKYVNNDACYPSLIVIGQIMSAVMSGKYDLSKTAILISQTGGGCRATNYIGFIRRALTKAGHPDIPVISINMVGLEKNPGFKLTPSLIQHGLYALEFGDIFMRCLYRVRPYEKVPGSANALHEKWKKRVIDFVGNTKILSHRKYRKMCRQIIRDFDNLPMTDEKKPRVGVVGEILVKFLPAANNYIVDLLESEGAEAVVPDLTDFLLYCCYNQNFKADYLGATAKSKRINNMLIRFFEWLRKDARDELAKSKHFEPTAYIQDLAKQAEHIVSCGNQTGEGWFLTGEMLELIAQGATNIVCAQPFACLPNHIVGKGVIKEIRHEYPGANIVAIDYDPGASEVNQLNRIKLMLSTAQKNLKKTNS
;
A
#
# COMPACT_ATOMS: atom_id res chain seq x y z
N VAL A 1 -2.24 18.98 -2.04
CA VAL A 1 -1.07 19.71 -2.18
C VAL A 1 -0.66 20.10 -3.61
N TYR A 2 -0.93 20.48 -4.55
CA TYR A 2 -0.38 21.13 -5.78
C TYR A 2 -1.24 20.90 -7.03
N LYS A 3 -1.53 21.97 -7.78
CA LYS A 3 -1.90 21.89 -9.20
C LYS A 3 -0.96 20.89 -9.89
N ARG A 4 -1.48 20.08 -10.82
CA ARG A 4 -0.64 19.21 -11.66
C ARG A 4 0.52 20.04 -12.19
N GLN A 5 1.71 19.79 -11.71
CA GLN A 5 2.92 20.47 -12.18
C GLN A 5 3.30 19.95 -13.58
N PHE A 6 2.94 18.68 -13.84
CA PHE A 6 3.13 18.00 -15.11
C PHE A 6 1.80 17.39 -15.56
N PRO A 7 1.17 17.89 -16.63
CA PRO A 7 -0.16 17.46 -17.08
C PRO A 7 -0.28 15.96 -17.35
N ASP A 8 0.82 15.36 -17.79
CA ASP A 8 0.88 13.92 -18.16
C ASP A 8 1.22 12.99 -17.00
N ALA A 9 1.54 13.55 -15.83
CA ALA A 9 1.87 12.77 -14.65
C ALA A 9 0.60 12.38 -13.86
N ASN A 10 0.55 11.16 -13.35
CA ASN A 10 -0.52 10.71 -12.45
C ASN A 10 -0.22 11.10 -10.98
N ASN A 11 0.29 12.30 -10.77
CA ASN A 11 0.84 12.83 -9.53
C ASN A 11 -0.21 13.45 -8.60
N HIS A 12 -1.14 12.66 -8.11
CA HIS A 12 -2.24 13.18 -7.27
C HIS A 12 -1.97 13.08 -5.77
N TYR A 13 -0.95 12.34 -5.35
CA TYR A 13 -0.74 11.98 -3.96
C TYR A 13 0.52 12.65 -3.40
N ASN A 14 0.46 12.99 -2.10
CA ASN A 14 1.64 13.26 -1.29
C ASN A 14 2.11 11.96 -0.62
N CYS A 15 3.23 12.02 0.09
CA CYS A 15 3.68 10.92 0.95
C CYS A 15 2.62 10.62 2.02
N PRO A 16 2.23 9.37 2.23
CA PRO A 16 1.24 9.00 3.26
C PRO A 16 1.63 9.44 4.67
N ILE A 17 2.92 9.37 5.02
CA ILE A 17 3.42 9.82 6.32
C ILE A 17 3.21 11.32 6.48
N VAL A 18 3.59 12.14 5.47
CA VAL A 18 3.41 13.59 5.52
C VAL A 18 1.94 13.97 5.63
N THR A 19 1.05 13.24 4.94
CA THR A 19 -0.40 13.46 5.00
C THR A 19 -0.96 13.20 6.40
N SER A 20 -0.34 12.32 7.16
CA SER A 20 -0.84 11.80 8.42
C SER A 20 -0.07 12.27 9.67
N TYR A 21 0.91 13.17 9.53
CA TYR A 21 1.67 13.70 10.69
C TYR A 21 0.76 14.28 11.77
N SER A 22 -0.27 15.04 11.38
CA SER A 22 -1.20 15.64 12.31
C SER A 22 -1.99 14.60 13.11
N GLU A 23 -2.36 13.48 12.51
CA GLU A 23 -3.03 12.38 13.21
C GLU A 23 -2.11 11.74 14.26
N ASN A 24 -0.83 11.55 13.90
CA ASN A 24 0.14 11.00 14.85
C ASN A 24 0.37 11.93 16.04
N ILE A 25 0.48 13.24 15.81
CA ILE A 25 0.59 14.25 16.85
C ILE A 25 -0.67 14.24 17.73
N LYS A 26 -1.86 14.30 17.11
CA LYS A 26 -3.15 14.28 17.80
C LYS A 26 -3.28 13.12 18.79
N ASN A 27 -2.88 11.92 18.37
CA ASN A 27 -3.11 10.68 19.13
C ASN A 27 -1.98 10.32 20.12
N ASN A 28 -0.86 11.07 20.12
CA ASN A 28 0.31 10.68 20.95
C ASN A 28 0.85 11.79 21.85
N VAL A 29 0.53 13.08 21.58
CA VAL A 29 0.97 14.20 22.42
C VAL A 29 0.00 14.34 23.59
N GLU A 30 0.52 14.26 24.82
CA GLU A 30 -0.28 14.18 26.04
C GLU A 30 -1.12 15.44 26.29
N GLU A 31 -0.56 16.61 26.01
CA GLU A 31 -1.25 17.90 26.17
C GLU A 31 -2.47 18.01 25.24
N ILE A 32 -2.45 17.34 24.10
CA ILE A 32 -3.56 17.28 23.15
C ILE A 32 -4.59 16.23 23.59
N THR A 33 -4.14 15.01 23.90
CA THR A 33 -5.04 13.91 24.29
C THR A 33 -5.74 14.15 25.62
N SER A 34 -5.08 14.89 26.54
CA SER A 34 -5.67 15.32 27.81
C SER A 34 -6.59 16.54 27.72
N GLY A 35 -6.70 17.16 26.54
CA GLY A 35 -7.51 18.37 26.33
C GLY A 35 -6.90 19.66 26.89
N GLN A 36 -5.65 19.64 27.34
CA GLN A 36 -4.95 20.85 27.82
C GLN A 36 -4.62 21.81 26.69
N MET A 37 -4.43 21.28 25.47
CA MET A 37 -4.16 22.06 24.26
C MET A 37 -5.23 21.82 23.21
N ARG A 38 -5.74 22.91 22.64
CA ARG A 38 -6.62 22.81 21.46
C ARG A 38 -5.79 22.55 20.21
N PHE A 39 -6.12 21.46 19.52
CA PHE A 39 -5.43 21.04 18.31
C PHE A 39 -6.38 20.98 17.11
N LEU A 40 -6.09 21.71 16.04
CA LEU A 40 -6.87 21.73 14.82
C LEU A 40 -6.10 21.00 13.71
N ASN A 41 -6.66 19.91 13.23
CA ASN A 41 -6.08 19.10 12.15
C ASN A 41 -7.10 18.76 11.06
N PRO A 42 -7.79 19.75 10.45
CA PRO A 42 -8.73 19.46 9.38
C PRO A 42 -7.99 18.86 8.19
N PHE A 43 -8.58 17.82 7.60
CA PHE A 43 -8.00 17.19 6.39
C PHE A 43 -8.23 18.10 5.19
N MET A 44 -7.15 18.63 4.58
CA MET A 44 -7.22 19.64 3.53
C MET A 44 -6.62 19.18 2.21
N ALA A 45 -7.23 19.60 1.10
CA ALA A 45 -6.76 19.34 -0.24
C ALA A 45 -6.13 20.59 -0.87
N PHE A 46 -4.82 20.53 -1.18
CA PHE A 46 -4.08 21.59 -1.86
C PHE A 46 -4.02 21.39 -3.40
N THR A 47 -4.93 20.62 -3.96
CA THR A 47 -4.99 20.36 -5.41
C THR A 47 -5.86 21.36 -6.16
N ASN A 48 -6.77 22.03 -5.45
CA ASN A 48 -7.73 22.96 -6.02
C ASN A 48 -8.00 24.09 -5.01
N GLU A 49 -7.82 25.34 -5.46
CA GLU A 49 -7.99 26.56 -4.65
C GLU A 49 -9.42 26.68 -4.09
N GLU A 50 -10.44 26.42 -4.90
CA GLU A 50 -11.84 26.51 -4.47
C GLU A 50 -12.19 25.46 -3.39
N VAL A 51 -11.70 24.21 -3.54
CA VAL A 51 -11.89 23.16 -2.53
C VAL A 51 -11.19 23.55 -1.23
N LEU A 52 -9.96 24.06 -1.29
CA LEU A 52 -9.22 24.50 -0.12
C LEU A 52 -9.92 25.68 0.55
N SER A 53 -10.36 26.70 -0.23
CA SER A 53 -11.10 27.86 0.29
C SER A 53 -12.33 27.41 1.07
N LYS A 54 -13.14 26.52 0.51
CA LYS A 54 -14.33 25.98 1.18
C LYS A 54 -13.99 25.29 2.50
N GLN A 55 -12.97 24.44 2.50
CA GLN A 55 -12.56 23.72 3.71
C GLN A 55 -12.06 24.65 4.82
N LEU A 56 -11.29 25.69 4.44
CA LEU A 56 -10.81 26.70 5.39
C LEU A 56 -11.93 27.61 5.89
N VAL A 57 -12.88 27.98 5.02
CA VAL A 57 -14.09 28.72 5.42
C VAL A 57 -14.86 27.93 6.47
N ASP A 58 -15.15 26.64 6.23
CA ASP A 58 -15.86 25.78 7.17
C ASP A 58 -15.13 25.68 8.53
N CYS A 59 -13.80 25.53 8.49
CA CYS A 59 -12.96 25.45 9.68
C CYS A 59 -12.94 26.78 10.45
N PHE A 60 -12.59 27.88 9.81
CA PHE A 60 -12.36 29.16 10.47
C PHE A 60 -13.65 29.85 10.89
N LYS A 61 -14.74 29.66 10.16
CA LYS A 61 -16.06 30.13 10.57
C LYS A 61 -16.51 29.45 11.85
N LYS A 62 -16.31 28.13 11.95
CA LYS A 62 -16.67 27.34 13.13
C LYS A 62 -15.81 27.67 14.35
N GLU A 63 -14.50 27.79 14.15
CA GLU A 63 -13.52 27.85 15.23
C GLU A 63 -13.19 29.29 15.69
N PHE A 64 -13.20 30.24 14.76
CA PHE A 64 -12.75 31.63 14.97
C PHE A 64 -13.76 32.70 14.56
N HIS A 65 -14.90 32.31 13.96
CA HIS A 65 -15.94 33.21 13.47
C HIS A 65 -15.44 34.22 12.39
N ILE A 66 -14.41 33.84 11.63
CA ILE A 66 -13.88 34.69 10.56
C ILE A 66 -14.86 34.71 9.37
N PRO A 67 -15.12 35.87 8.77
CA PRO A 67 -16.00 35.99 7.61
C PRO A 67 -15.49 35.19 6.41
N GLU A 68 -16.41 34.60 5.65
CA GLU A 68 -16.08 33.78 4.47
C GLU A 68 -15.25 34.56 3.42
N ALA A 69 -15.58 35.84 3.16
CA ALA A 69 -14.86 36.67 2.20
C ALA A 69 -13.37 36.83 2.56
N GLU A 70 -13.11 37.09 3.86
CA GLU A 70 -11.74 37.27 4.35
C GLU A 70 -10.91 35.96 4.20
N VAL A 71 -11.50 34.80 4.51
CA VAL A 71 -10.83 33.52 4.33
C VAL A 71 -10.55 33.23 2.86
N ARG A 72 -11.50 33.53 1.95
CA ARG A 72 -11.31 33.32 0.51
C ARG A 72 -10.24 34.22 -0.06
N ASP A 73 -10.21 35.51 0.34
CA ASP A 73 -9.19 36.44 -0.07
C ASP A 73 -7.80 36.02 0.40
N ALA A 74 -7.67 35.62 1.66
CA ALA A 74 -6.41 35.10 2.22
C ALA A 74 -5.92 33.82 1.49
N VAL A 75 -6.82 32.90 1.15
CA VAL A 75 -6.46 31.72 0.37
C VAL A 75 -6.00 32.09 -1.03
N SER A 76 -6.67 33.05 -1.69
CA SER A 76 -6.29 33.50 -3.02
C SER A 76 -4.90 34.16 -3.03
N GLU A 77 -4.61 35.02 -2.04
CA GLU A 77 -3.27 35.62 -1.90
C GLU A 77 -2.20 34.55 -1.58
N GLY A 78 -2.44 33.64 -0.65
CA GLY A 78 -1.51 32.54 -0.37
C GLY A 78 -1.27 31.64 -1.57
N TRP A 79 -2.29 31.46 -2.44
CA TRP A 79 -2.14 30.68 -3.67
C TRP A 79 -1.29 31.39 -4.72
N LYS A 80 -1.41 32.72 -4.83
CA LYS A 80 -0.54 33.55 -5.69
C LYS A 80 0.90 33.52 -5.20
N GLU A 81 1.11 33.69 -3.89
CA GLU A 81 2.44 33.65 -3.27
C GLU A 81 3.16 32.31 -3.50
N LEU A 82 2.43 31.21 -3.33
CA LEU A 82 2.97 29.88 -3.64
C LEU A 82 3.41 29.76 -5.11
N ALA A 83 2.69 30.37 -6.04
CA ALA A 83 3.05 30.39 -7.46
C ALA A 83 4.27 31.28 -7.72
N MET A 84 4.35 32.44 -7.07
CA MET A 84 5.49 33.38 -7.17
C MET A 84 6.77 32.76 -6.62
N THR A 85 6.74 32.18 -5.42
CA THR A 85 7.89 31.47 -4.82
C THR A 85 8.47 30.41 -5.76
N ARG A 86 7.61 29.64 -6.44
CA ARG A 86 8.08 28.65 -7.42
C ARG A 86 8.77 29.26 -8.61
N LEU A 87 8.21 30.36 -9.15
CA LEU A 87 8.82 31.08 -10.26
C LEU A 87 10.18 31.65 -9.88
N GLU A 88 10.31 32.19 -8.67
CA GLU A 88 11.57 32.70 -8.15
C GLU A 88 12.64 31.62 -8.02
N MET A 89 12.26 30.45 -7.48
CA MET A 89 13.17 29.29 -7.41
C MET A 89 13.62 28.84 -8.80
N GLN A 90 12.70 28.75 -9.77
CA GLN A 90 13.01 28.41 -11.16
C GLN A 90 13.97 29.42 -11.79
N LYS A 91 13.68 30.73 -11.68
CA LYS A 91 14.56 31.80 -12.17
C LYS A 91 15.95 31.70 -11.53
N LYS A 92 16.01 31.42 -10.21
CA LYS A 92 17.29 31.27 -9.53
C LYS A 92 18.07 30.07 -10.04
N GLY A 93 17.41 28.97 -10.34
CA GLY A 93 18.02 27.81 -10.99
C GLY A 93 18.60 28.17 -12.37
N GLU A 94 17.85 28.89 -13.19
CA GLU A 94 18.31 29.35 -14.51
C GLU A 94 19.49 30.33 -14.41
N GLU A 95 19.49 31.25 -13.43
CA GLU A 95 20.64 32.12 -13.14
C GLU A 95 21.90 31.32 -12.80
N VAL A 96 21.78 30.30 -11.97
CA VAL A 96 22.92 29.44 -11.60
C VAL A 96 23.42 28.63 -12.79
N LEU A 97 22.52 28.13 -13.66
CA LEU A 97 22.91 27.44 -14.89
C LEU A 97 23.70 28.37 -15.82
N LYS A 98 23.26 29.61 -15.98
CA LYS A 98 23.97 30.63 -16.74
C LYS A 98 25.34 30.95 -16.14
N TYR A 99 25.40 31.12 -14.82
CA TYR A 99 26.67 31.34 -14.10
C TYR A 99 27.65 30.19 -14.36
N MET A 100 27.15 28.93 -14.35
CA MET A 100 27.98 27.76 -14.63
C MET A 100 28.58 27.80 -16.04
N GLU A 101 27.79 28.20 -17.04
CA GLU A 101 28.24 28.33 -18.42
C GLU A 101 29.30 29.44 -18.58
N GLU A 102 29.04 30.65 -18.04
CA GLU A 102 29.92 31.80 -18.12
C GLU A 102 31.26 31.56 -17.39
N HIS A 103 31.27 30.81 -16.31
CA HIS A 103 32.47 30.58 -15.49
C HIS A 103 33.05 29.16 -15.62
N HIS A 104 32.57 28.38 -16.60
CA HIS A 104 32.99 26.98 -16.84
C HIS A 104 32.99 26.12 -15.56
N ARG A 105 31.94 26.27 -14.76
CA ARG A 105 31.73 25.51 -13.51
C ARG A 105 30.85 24.31 -13.74
N ARG A 106 31.11 23.26 -12.97
CA ARG A 106 30.20 22.13 -12.89
C ARG A 106 29.20 22.31 -11.76
N GLY A 107 28.05 21.66 -11.87
CA GLY A 107 27.01 21.67 -10.85
C GLY A 107 26.56 20.28 -10.45
N ILE A 108 26.03 20.22 -9.25
CA ILE A 108 25.32 19.05 -8.70
C ILE A 108 23.87 19.44 -8.45
N VAL A 109 22.97 18.68 -9.01
CA VAL A 109 21.56 18.74 -8.63
C VAL A 109 21.37 17.89 -7.39
N LEU A 110 21.12 18.52 -6.25
CA LEU A 110 20.82 17.86 -4.99
C LEU A 110 19.31 17.57 -4.98
N ALA A 111 18.95 16.36 -5.36
CA ALA A 111 17.58 15.93 -5.53
C ALA A 111 17.07 15.23 -4.26
N GLY A 112 15.81 15.47 -3.89
CA GLY A 112 15.23 14.84 -2.71
C GLY A 112 13.80 15.30 -2.44
N ARG A 113 13.42 15.27 -1.18
CA ARG A 113 12.14 15.82 -0.72
C ARG A 113 12.32 17.29 -0.34
N PRO A 114 11.26 18.11 -0.30
CA PRO A 114 11.40 19.50 0.11
C PRO A 114 12.12 19.70 1.44
N TYR A 115 11.94 18.83 2.41
CA TYR A 115 12.61 18.91 3.70
C TYR A 115 14.11 18.55 3.67
N HIS A 116 14.61 17.89 2.61
CA HIS A 116 16.03 17.58 2.47
C HIS A 116 16.92 18.80 2.25
N VAL A 117 16.33 19.96 1.90
CA VAL A 117 17.09 21.23 1.81
C VAL A 117 17.25 21.94 3.15
N ASP A 118 16.57 21.48 4.21
CA ASP A 118 16.75 22.00 5.56
C ASP A 118 18.15 21.65 6.09
N PRO A 119 18.91 22.60 6.63
CA PRO A 119 20.29 22.39 7.11
C PRO A 119 20.40 21.32 8.21
N GLU A 120 19.42 21.25 9.12
CA GLU A 120 19.40 20.21 10.18
C GLU A 120 19.19 18.82 9.61
N ILE A 121 18.45 18.71 8.51
CA ILE A 121 18.15 17.42 7.85
C ILE A 121 19.34 16.97 6.97
N ASN A 122 19.95 17.90 6.21
CA ASN A 122 21.01 17.55 5.25
C ASN A 122 22.42 17.60 5.86
N HIS A 123 22.53 18.05 7.12
CA HIS A 123 23.78 18.07 7.89
C HIS A 123 24.96 18.81 7.22
N GLY A 124 24.69 19.76 6.30
CA GLY A 124 25.73 20.51 5.59
C GLY A 124 26.26 19.81 4.32
N ILE A 125 25.48 18.93 3.70
CA ILE A 125 25.85 18.32 2.40
C ILE A 125 26.01 19.38 1.30
N PRO A 126 25.11 20.40 1.16
CA PRO A 126 25.29 21.46 0.16
C PRO A 126 26.62 22.21 0.32
N GLU A 127 26.99 22.58 1.55
CA GLU A 127 28.23 23.27 1.87
C GLU A 127 29.44 22.38 1.56
N MET A 128 29.33 21.09 1.81
CA MET A 128 30.39 20.14 1.44
C MET A 128 30.59 20.09 -0.07
N ILE A 129 29.52 20.07 -0.86
CA ILE A 129 29.60 20.04 -2.33
C ILE A 129 30.21 21.33 -2.85
N THR A 130 29.78 22.49 -2.33
CA THR A 130 30.34 23.80 -2.72
C THR A 130 31.81 23.94 -2.34
N SER A 131 32.25 23.34 -1.23
CA SER A 131 33.67 23.34 -0.83
C SER A 131 34.58 22.62 -1.85
N TYR A 132 34.04 21.76 -2.70
CA TYR A 132 34.73 21.14 -3.82
C TYR A 132 34.70 21.96 -5.11
N GLY A 133 34.20 23.19 -5.07
CA GLY A 133 34.13 24.12 -6.21
C GLY A 133 32.97 23.85 -7.17
N MET A 134 31.96 23.10 -6.74
CA MET A 134 30.77 22.79 -7.53
C MET A 134 29.63 23.74 -7.20
N CYS A 135 28.80 24.08 -8.18
CA CYS A 135 27.51 24.72 -7.93
C CYS A 135 26.49 23.71 -7.43
N VAL A 136 25.57 24.13 -6.55
CA VAL A 136 24.49 23.28 -6.06
C VAL A 136 23.14 23.85 -6.51
N LEU A 137 22.33 23.01 -7.12
CA LEU A 137 20.96 23.29 -7.50
C LEU A 137 20.03 22.28 -6.82
N THR A 138 18.78 22.66 -6.58
CA THR A 138 17.75 21.73 -6.11
C THR A 138 16.93 21.20 -7.29
N GLU A 139 16.24 20.06 -7.12
CA GLU A 139 15.44 19.47 -8.20
C GLU A 139 14.28 20.39 -8.63
N ASP A 140 13.71 21.18 -7.72
CA ASP A 140 12.60 22.09 -8.02
C ASP A 140 13.03 23.35 -8.76
N SER A 141 14.29 23.73 -8.64
CA SER A 141 14.85 24.88 -9.36
C SER A 141 15.05 24.61 -10.87
N ILE A 142 15.13 23.32 -11.29
CA ILE A 142 15.43 22.95 -12.68
C ILE A 142 14.46 21.95 -13.31
N SER A 143 13.56 21.35 -12.53
CA SER A 143 12.67 20.29 -13.02
C SER A 143 11.74 20.73 -14.17
N HIS A 144 11.42 22.03 -14.25
CA HIS A 144 10.62 22.62 -15.32
C HIS A 144 11.32 22.62 -16.67
N LEU A 145 12.66 22.51 -16.71
CA LEU A 145 13.47 22.41 -17.92
C LEU A 145 13.55 20.99 -18.46
N GLY A 146 13.18 19.99 -17.65
CA GLY A 146 13.25 18.58 -18.01
C GLY A 146 12.04 18.12 -18.79
N ASN A 147 12.28 17.54 -19.97
CA ASN A 147 11.25 16.83 -20.73
C ASN A 147 11.23 15.36 -20.32
N LEU A 148 10.23 14.97 -19.53
CA LEU A 148 10.11 13.63 -19.00
C LEU A 148 9.68 12.65 -20.10
N GLU A 149 10.59 11.77 -20.49
CA GLU A 149 10.29 10.71 -21.44
C GLU A 149 9.39 9.63 -20.83
N ARG A 150 8.38 9.20 -21.58
CA ARG A 150 7.43 8.17 -21.17
C ARG A 150 7.41 7.01 -22.17
N PRO A 151 7.04 5.78 -21.75
CA PRO A 151 6.57 5.38 -20.42
C PRO A 151 7.71 5.30 -19.40
N LEU A 152 7.36 5.55 -18.11
CA LEU A 152 8.23 5.23 -16.99
C LEU A 152 8.07 3.78 -16.56
N ILE A 153 9.09 3.23 -15.92
CA ILE A 153 9.02 1.88 -15.33
C ILE A 153 8.06 1.83 -14.11
N VAL A 154 7.82 2.98 -13.50
CA VAL A 154 6.98 3.15 -12.32
C VAL A 154 5.72 3.94 -12.66
N MET A 155 4.67 3.79 -11.83
CA MET A 155 3.53 4.69 -11.86
C MET A 155 3.93 6.03 -11.23
N ASP A 156 3.66 7.11 -11.95
CA ASP A 156 4.02 8.48 -11.56
C ASP A 156 2.90 9.10 -10.71
N GLN A 157 2.66 8.51 -9.51
CA GLN A 157 1.53 8.88 -8.66
C GLN A 157 1.86 9.90 -7.56
N TRP A 158 3.15 10.11 -7.26
CA TRP A 158 3.55 11.04 -6.21
C TRP A 158 4.15 12.31 -6.80
N MET A 159 3.68 13.42 -6.30
CA MET A 159 4.03 14.71 -6.87
C MET A 159 5.51 15.06 -6.81
N TYR A 160 6.13 14.92 -5.64
CA TYR A 160 7.54 15.26 -5.49
C TYR A 160 8.48 14.32 -6.24
N HIS A 161 8.06 13.08 -6.43
CA HIS A 161 8.81 12.10 -7.22
C HIS A 161 8.81 12.44 -8.71
N SER A 162 7.70 12.95 -9.23
CA SER A 162 7.61 13.44 -10.62
C SER A 162 8.63 14.55 -10.90
N ARG A 163 8.89 15.42 -9.94
CA ARG A 163 9.95 16.46 -10.05
C ARG A 163 11.35 15.85 -10.15
N LEU A 164 11.63 14.81 -9.33
CA LEU A 164 12.91 14.10 -9.38
C LEU A 164 13.17 13.46 -10.74
N TYR A 165 12.14 12.83 -11.33
CA TYR A 165 12.25 12.24 -12.66
C TYR A 165 12.50 13.30 -13.74
N SER A 166 11.81 14.44 -13.68
CA SER A 166 12.01 15.55 -14.60
C SER A 166 13.40 16.17 -14.45
N ALA A 167 13.86 16.39 -13.23
CA ALA A 167 15.21 16.89 -12.98
C ALA A 167 16.28 15.93 -13.51
N ALA A 168 16.12 14.61 -13.29
CA ALA A 168 17.02 13.60 -13.84
C ALA A 168 17.05 13.61 -15.38
N ASN A 169 15.87 13.81 -16.03
CA ASN A 169 15.78 13.94 -17.48
C ASN A 169 16.47 15.22 -18.00
N TYR A 170 16.47 16.30 -17.24
CA TYR A 170 17.26 17.49 -17.59
C TYR A 170 18.75 17.25 -17.42
N VAL A 171 19.18 16.68 -16.26
CA VAL A 171 20.59 16.37 -15.98
C VAL A 171 21.22 15.47 -17.07
N LYS A 172 20.46 14.51 -17.60
CA LYS A 172 20.99 13.64 -18.66
C LYS A 172 21.34 14.38 -19.95
N THR A 173 20.76 15.56 -20.21
CA THR A 173 21.04 16.35 -21.42
C THR A 173 22.28 17.22 -21.30
N ARG A 174 22.82 17.44 -20.09
CA ARG A 174 23.96 18.33 -19.83
C ARG A 174 25.19 17.57 -19.35
N ASP A 175 26.36 17.91 -19.90
CA ASP A 175 27.65 17.30 -19.50
C ASP A 175 28.22 17.89 -18.22
N ASP A 176 27.89 19.12 -17.91
CA ASP A 176 28.37 19.88 -16.75
C ASP A 176 27.52 19.71 -15.49
N LEU A 177 26.40 18.95 -15.57
CA LEU A 177 25.51 18.64 -14.44
C LEU A 177 25.56 17.16 -14.08
N ASP A 178 25.62 16.86 -12.80
CA ASP A 178 25.40 15.52 -12.25
C ASP A 178 24.34 15.59 -11.14
N LEU A 179 23.79 14.45 -10.73
CA LEU A 179 22.73 14.39 -9.74
C LEU A 179 23.14 13.53 -8.55
N ILE A 180 22.95 14.07 -7.35
CA ILE A 180 23.00 13.35 -6.07
C ILE A 180 21.60 13.30 -5.50
N GLN A 181 21.08 12.12 -5.28
CA GLN A 181 19.79 11.94 -4.64
C GLN A 181 19.96 11.72 -3.13
N LEU A 182 19.28 12.56 -2.34
CA LEU A 182 19.15 12.38 -0.91
C LEU A 182 17.97 11.45 -0.64
N ASN A 183 18.16 10.48 0.23
CA ASN A 183 17.17 9.48 0.57
C ASN A 183 17.16 9.27 2.08
N SER A 184 16.01 9.38 2.73
CA SER A 184 15.89 9.07 4.14
C SER A 184 16.00 7.57 4.38
N PHE A 185 16.71 7.16 5.43
CA PHE A 185 16.87 5.75 5.77
C PHE A 185 15.50 5.08 5.98
N GLY A 186 15.29 3.92 5.36
CA GLY A 186 14.03 3.17 5.45
C GLY A 186 12.83 3.80 4.71
N CYS A 187 13.02 4.85 3.89
CA CYS A 187 11.94 5.45 3.12
C CYS A 187 11.53 4.53 1.95
N GLY A 188 10.42 3.83 2.11
CA GLY A 188 9.94 2.91 1.08
C GLY A 188 9.40 3.57 -0.19
N LEU A 189 9.01 4.86 -0.17
CA LEU A 189 8.69 5.59 -1.40
C LEU A 189 9.95 5.83 -2.21
N ASP A 190 11.05 6.19 -1.53
CA ASP A 190 12.31 6.40 -2.21
C ASP A 190 12.89 5.13 -2.81
N ALA A 191 12.53 3.94 -2.30
CA ALA A 191 12.87 2.68 -2.95
C ALA A 191 12.34 2.58 -4.40
N VAL A 192 11.18 3.17 -4.67
CA VAL A 192 10.60 3.29 -6.02
C VAL A 192 11.32 4.37 -6.83
N THR A 193 11.56 5.52 -6.21
CA THR A 193 12.11 6.71 -6.87
C THR A 193 13.57 6.53 -7.24
N THR A 194 14.38 5.98 -6.32
CA THR A 194 15.83 5.74 -6.56
C THR A 194 16.05 4.82 -7.74
N ASP A 195 15.25 3.78 -7.86
CA ASP A 195 15.32 2.85 -8.98
C ASP A 195 15.02 3.54 -10.32
N CYS A 196 13.97 4.37 -10.38
CA CYS A 196 13.60 5.09 -11.59
C CYS A 196 14.62 6.16 -11.98
N VAL A 197 15.08 6.98 -11.02
CA VAL A 197 16.13 8.00 -11.27
C VAL A 197 17.44 7.34 -11.68
N SER A 198 17.82 6.24 -11.03
CA SER A 198 19.00 5.46 -11.40
C SER A 198 18.92 4.99 -12.85
N ASP A 199 17.78 4.43 -13.26
CA ASP A 199 17.60 3.94 -14.64
C ASP A 199 17.67 5.09 -15.66
N ILE A 200 17.04 6.25 -15.40
CA ILE A 200 17.11 7.44 -16.26
C ILE A 200 18.58 7.88 -16.48
N LEU A 201 19.35 7.97 -15.39
CA LEU A 201 20.72 8.46 -15.45
C LEU A 201 21.69 7.41 -16.04
N THR A 202 21.64 6.17 -15.56
CA THR A 202 22.59 5.14 -16.01
C THR A 202 22.38 4.75 -17.48
N ASN A 203 21.13 4.70 -17.95
CA ASN A 203 20.85 4.45 -19.37
C ASN A 203 21.34 5.60 -20.27
N SER A 204 21.55 6.80 -19.73
CA SER A 204 22.14 7.95 -20.45
C SER A 204 23.67 8.06 -20.27
N GLY A 205 24.30 7.05 -19.66
CA GLY A 205 25.74 7.05 -19.39
C GLY A 205 26.17 7.95 -18.25
N LYS A 206 25.24 8.53 -17.46
CA LYS A 206 25.52 9.31 -16.26
C LYS A 206 25.82 8.41 -15.06
N ILE A 207 26.51 8.97 -14.07
CA ILE A 207 26.73 8.28 -12.78
C ILE A 207 25.59 8.62 -11.84
N TYR A 208 24.90 7.61 -11.35
CA TYR A 208 23.89 7.79 -10.31
C TYR A 208 24.54 7.72 -8.93
N THR A 209 24.26 8.70 -8.08
CA THR A 209 24.74 8.75 -6.69
C THR A 209 23.58 8.99 -5.75
N CYS A 210 23.41 8.08 -4.77
CA CYS A 210 22.42 8.19 -3.72
C CYS A 210 23.10 8.30 -2.36
N LEU A 211 22.71 9.27 -1.55
CA LEU A 211 23.15 9.45 -0.17
C LEU A 211 21.98 9.15 0.76
N LYS A 212 22.14 8.17 1.66
CA LYS A 212 21.18 7.92 2.72
C LYS A 212 21.46 8.84 3.90
N ILE A 213 20.40 9.49 4.38
CA ILE A 213 20.41 10.41 5.52
C ILE A 213 19.62 9.76 6.65
N ASP A 214 20.13 9.85 7.86
CA ASP A 214 19.47 9.46 9.10
C ASP A 214 19.67 10.53 10.20
N GLU A 215 19.26 10.23 11.42
CA GLU A 215 19.40 11.14 12.55
C GLU A 215 20.88 11.30 12.99
N VAL A 216 21.77 10.44 12.52
CA VAL A 216 23.18 10.45 12.91
C VAL A 216 23.94 11.43 12.03
N ASN A 217 24.46 12.48 12.66
CA ASN A 217 25.18 13.58 12.01
C ASN A 217 26.59 13.17 11.56
N ASN A 218 26.72 12.04 10.85
CA ASN A 218 28.02 11.53 10.38
C ASN A 218 28.18 11.68 8.87
N LEU A 219 28.80 12.78 8.45
CA LEU A 219 29.08 13.07 7.05
C LEU A 219 30.24 12.25 6.43
N GLY A 220 30.86 11.34 7.17
CA GLY A 220 31.97 10.54 6.66
C GLY A 220 31.63 9.74 5.41
N ALA A 221 30.53 9.01 5.45
CA ALA A 221 30.05 8.21 4.31
C ALA A 221 29.61 9.09 3.12
N ALA A 222 28.93 10.22 3.38
CA ALA A 222 28.55 11.18 2.36
C ALA A 222 29.80 11.77 1.67
N ARG A 223 30.79 12.17 2.44
CA ARG A 223 32.07 12.70 1.94
C ARG A 223 32.78 11.71 1.02
N ILE A 224 32.88 10.45 1.42
CA ILE A 224 33.51 9.41 0.61
C ILE A 224 32.75 9.24 -0.72
N ARG A 225 31.42 9.16 -0.69
CA ARG A 225 30.60 8.98 -1.89
C ARG A 225 30.69 10.17 -2.84
N ILE A 226 30.66 11.40 -2.32
CA ILE A 226 30.81 12.64 -3.13
C ILE A 226 32.21 12.67 -3.78
N ARG A 227 33.26 12.39 -3.01
CA ARG A 227 34.64 12.34 -3.55
C ARG A 227 34.79 11.25 -4.61
N SER A 228 34.18 10.09 -4.42
CA SER A 228 34.18 9.00 -5.40
C SER A 228 33.46 9.41 -6.70
N LEU A 229 32.33 10.09 -6.60
CA LEU A 229 31.61 10.65 -7.76
C LEU A 229 32.52 11.63 -8.52
N LEU A 230 33.13 12.60 -7.84
CA LEU A 230 34.00 13.60 -8.43
C LEU A 230 35.24 12.95 -9.10
N ALA A 231 35.83 11.92 -8.47
CA ALA A 231 36.93 11.17 -9.06
C ALA A 231 36.51 10.43 -10.34
N ALA A 232 35.33 9.80 -10.33
CA ALA A 232 34.79 9.09 -11.48
C ALA A 232 34.46 10.04 -12.64
N ILE A 233 33.93 11.22 -12.36
CA ILE A 233 33.70 12.27 -13.38
C ILE A 233 35.03 12.68 -14.03
N ARG A 234 36.07 13.00 -13.23
CA ARG A 234 37.41 13.37 -13.73
C ARG A 234 38.04 12.28 -14.60
N VAL A 235 37.85 11.00 -14.26
CA VAL A 235 38.34 9.88 -15.06
C VAL A 235 37.64 9.81 -16.42
N LYS A 236 36.31 9.98 -16.45
CA LYS A 236 35.53 10.01 -17.69
C LYS A 236 35.95 11.17 -18.61
N GLU A 237 36.16 12.37 -18.03
CA GLU A 237 36.61 13.55 -18.77
C GLU A 237 38.00 13.33 -19.40
N LYS A 238 38.97 12.79 -18.61
CA LYS A 238 40.32 12.48 -19.12
C LYS A 238 40.34 11.47 -20.23
N LYS A 239 39.43 10.48 -20.21
CA LYS A 239 39.33 9.45 -21.23
C LYS A 239 38.56 9.88 -22.48
N HIS A 240 37.93 11.07 -22.46
CA HIS A 240 37.01 11.51 -23.53
C HIS A 240 35.97 10.46 -23.90
N GLU A 241 35.52 9.66 -22.92
CA GLU A 241 34.53 8.60 -23.14
C GLU A 241 33.22 9.22 -23.61
N LYS A 242 32.83 8.87 -24.84
CA LYS A 242 31.48 9.21 -25.35
C LYS A 242 30.47 8.46 -24.51
N ARG A 243 29.41 9.18 -24.11
CA ARG A 243 28.30 8.57 -23.36
C ARG A 243 27.61 7.50 -24.23
N GLU A 244 27.55 6.28 -23.75
CA GLU A 244 26.72 5.23 -24.34
C GLU A 244 25.29 5.44 -23.86
N ILE A 245 24.40 5.91 -24.77
CA ILE A 245 22.99 6.09 -24.49
C ILE A 245 22.28 4.80 -24.88
N LYS A 246 21.77 4.09 -23.88
CA LYS A 246 20.93 2.91 -24.08
C LYS A 246 19.47 3.37 -24.17
N PRO A 247 18.71 2.90 -25.18
CA PRO A 247 17.30 3.23 -25.23
C PRO A 247 16.60 2.69 -23.98
N ALA A 248 15.82 3.54 -23.33
CA ALA A 248 14.94 3.13 -22.25
C ALA A 248 13.75 2.36 -22.86
N ASN A 249 13.91 1.06 -23.07
CA ASN A 249 12.83 0.23 -23.59
C ASN A 249 11.94 -0.23 -22.44
N TYR A 250 10.93 0.58 -22.11
CA TYR A 250 9.91 0.26 -21.12
C TYR A 250 8.56 -0.10 -21.77
N GLU A 251 8.59 -0.46 -23.05
CA GLU A 251 7.38 -0.94 -23.72
C GLU A 251 6.91 -2.23 -23.06
N ARG A 252 5.67 -2.20 -22.61
CA ARG A 252 5.05 -3.35 -21.97
C ARG A 252 4.55 -4.35 -23.01
N VAL A 253 4.72 -5.62 -22.74
CA VAL A 253 4.06 -6.67 -23.52
C VAL A 253 2.57 -6.67 -23.19
N ILE A 254 1.74 -6.56 -24.21
CA ILE A 254 0.27 -6.51 -24.09
C ILE A 254 -0.28 -7.93 -24.16
N PHE A 255 -1.10 -8.32 -23.18
CA PHE A 255 -1.82 -9.59 -23.22
C PHE A 255 -2.98 -9.51 -24.21
N THR A 256 -2.89 -10.28 -25.31
CA THR A 256 -3.85 -10.24 -26.42
C THR A 256 -4.97 -11.28 -26.28
N GLU A 257 -6.02 -11.19 -27.13
CA GLU A 257 -7.12 -12.17 -27.15
C GLU A 257 -6.66 -13.57 -27.63
N GLU A 258 -5.64 -13.64 -28.46
CA GLU A 258 -5.02 -14.90 -28.91
C GLU A 258 -4.31 -15.59 -27.73
N MET A 259 -3.53 -14.84 -26.95
CA MET A 259 -2.83 -15.35 -25.77
C MET A 259 -3.79 -15.95 -24.74
N ARG A 260 -4.99 -15.40 -24.59
CA ARG A 260 -6.00 -15.90 -23.65
C ARG A 260 -6.30 -17.38 -23.80
N LYS A 261 -6.22 -17.93 -25.01
CA LYS A 261 -6.61 -19.31 -25.32
C LYS A 261 -5.61 -20.34 -24.78
N ASP A 262 -4.32 -20.02 -24.85
CA ASP A 262 -3.24 -20.98 -24.66
C ASP A 262 -2.31 -20.65 -23.49
N TYR A 263 -2.37 -19.41 -22.95
CA TYR A 263 -1.45 -18.95 -21.91
C TYR A 263 -1.87 -19.44 -20.53
N THR A 264 -0.87 -19.84 -19.75
CA THR A 264 -1.01 -20.04 -18.32
C THR A 264 -0.80 -18.72 -17.60
N ILE A 265 -1.74 -18.32 -16.75
CA ILE A 265 -1.70 -17.06 -16.00
C ILE A 265 -1.28 -17.37 -14.57
N ILE A 266 -0.10 -16.96 -14.19
CA ILE A 266 0.42 -17.10 -12.81
C ILE A 266 -0.04 -15.90 -11.98
N CYS A 267 -0.71 -16.17 -10.87
CA CYS A 267 -1.15 -15.16 -9.90
C CYS A 267 -0.53 -15.47 -8.53
N PRO A 268 0.14 -14.51 -7.87
CA PRO A 268 0.72 -14.76 -6.56
C PRO A 268 -0.37 -15.03 -5.51
N GLN A 269 -0.06 -15.89 -4.55
CA GLN A 269 -0.95 -16.23 -3.43
C GLN A 269 -1.04 -15.05 -2.45
N MET A 270 -2.25 -14.74 -1.99
CA MET A 270 -2.48 -13.74 -0.95
C MET A 270 -3.28 -14.31 0.23
N SER A 271 -4.28 -15.15 -0.05
CA SER A 271 -5.14 -15.75 0.97
C SER A 271 -5.56 -17.17 0.50
N PRO A 272 -4.99 -18.22 1.05
CA PRO A 272 -5.25 -19.60 0.59
C PRO A 272 -6.74 -19.93 0.54
N ILE A 273 -7.48 -19.64 1.61
CA ILE A 273 -8.93 -19.95 1.70
C ILE A 273 -9.74 -19.32 0.55
N HIS A 274 -9.42 -18.08 0.17
CA HIS A 274 -10.13 -17.35 -0.90
C HIS A 274 -9.63 -17.76 -2.28
N PHE A 275 -8.31 -17.87 -2.45
CA PHE A 275 -7.70 -18.06 -3.77
C PHE A 275 -7.93 -19.46 -4.31
N GLU A 276 -8.08 -20.47 -3.47
CA GLU A 276 -8.52 -21.83 -3.87
C GLU A 276 -9.92 -21.80 -4.54
N LEU A 277 -10.79 -20.86 -4.15
CA LEU A 277 -12.12 -20.68 -4.73
C LEU A 277 -12.10 -19.76 -5.96
N LEU A 278 -11.15 -18.83 -6.05
CA LEU A 278 -11.01 -17.92 -7.20
C LEU A 278 -10.48 -18.64 -8.44
N VAL A 279 -9.57 -19.60 -8.29
CA VAL A 279 -9.03 -20.38 -9.42
C VAL A 279 -10.13 -21.00 -10.30
N PRO A 280 -11.08 -21.78 -9.76
CA PRO A 280 -12.17 -22.32 -10.57
C PRO A 280 -13.08 -21.25 -11.17
N ALA A 281 -13.27 -20.09 -10.51
CA ALA A 281 -14.04 -18.98 -11.04
C ALA A 281 -13.38 -18.37 -12.30
N PHE A 282 -12.06 -18.20 -12.29
CA PHE A 282 -11.31 -17.72 -13.45
C PHE A 282 -11.28 -18.75 -14.59
N ARG A 283 -11.14 -20.03 -14.26
CA ARG A 283 -11.20 -21.12 -15.26
C ARG A 283 -12.58 -21.21 -15.93
N ALA A 284 -13.65 -21.04 -15.18
CA ALA A 284 -15.01 -20.97 -15.73
C ALA A 284 -15.19 -19.80 -16.71
N ALA A 285 -14.45 -18.70 -16.51
CA ALA A 285 -14.42 -17.55 -17.40
C ALA A 285 -13.46 -17.71 -18.60
N GLY A 286 -12.77 -18.87 -18.74
CA GLY A 286 -11.87 -19.18 -19.85
C GLY A 286 -10.46 -18.64 -19.66
N TYR A 287 -9.98 -18.50 -18.40
CA TYR A 287 -8.60 -18.15 -18.07
C TYR A 287 -7.91 -19.32 -17.35
N ASN A 288 -6.79 -19.79 -17.85
CA ASN A 288 -6.01 -20.83 -17.18
C ASN A 288 -5.17 -20.22 -16.04
N LEU A 289 -5.84 -19.87 -14.94
CA LEU A 289 -5.20 -19.30 -13.77
C LEU A 289 -4.53 -20.39 -12.94
N VAL A 290 -3.31 -20.11 -12.50
CA VAL A 290 -2.53 -20.94 -11.58
C VAL A 290 -1.99 -20.06 -10.46
N ILE A 291 -2.08 -20.58 -9.24
CA ILE A 291 -1.51 -19.95 -8.04
C ILE A 291 -0.33 -20.80 -7.60
N PRO A 292 0.89 -20.23 -7.46
CA PRO A 292 2.03 -20.95 -6.94
C PRO A 292 1.77 -21.47 -5.53
N ASP A 293 2.51 -22.49 -5.14
CA ASP A 293 2.50 -22.98 -3.76
C ASP A 293 2.76 -21.82 -2.77
N VAL A 294 2.28 -22.00 -1.51
CA VAL A 294 2.46 -20.98 -0.46
C VAL A 294 3.95 -20.63 -0.33
N PRO A 295 4.32 -19.34 -0.28
CA PRO A 295 5.72 -18.94 -0.28
C PRO A 295 6.46 -19.49 0.93
N SER A 296 7.66 -20.00 0.67
CA SER A 296 8.65 -20.38 1.68
C SER A 296 9.61 -19.22 1.94
N ARG A 297 10.53 -19.38 2.89
CA ARG A 297 11.65 -18.45 3.10
C ARG A 297 12.46 -18.22 1.82
N GLU A 298 12.63 -19.26 1.00
CA GLU A 298 13.34 -19.17 -0.28
C GLU A 298 12.69 -18.19 -1.25
N CYS A 299 11.34 -18.08 -1.27
CA CYS A 299 10.67 -17.07 -2.08
C CYS A 299 11.03 -15.65 -1.67
N VAL A 300 11.18 -15.39 -0.37
CA VAL A 300 11.63 -14.07 0.13
C VAL A 300 13.05 -13.79 -0.34
N ASP A 301 13.95 -14.76 -0.24
CA ASP A 301 15.35 -14.63 -0.68
C ASP A 301 15.45 -14.40 -2.20
N VAL A 302 14.57 -15.03 -2.98
CA VAL A 302 14.44 -14.75 -4.43
C VAL A 302 13.94 -13.32 -4.65
N GLY A 303 12.93 -12.85 -3.90
CA GLY A 303 12.42 -11.48 -3.98
C GLY A 303 13.53 -10.44 -3.73
N LEU A 304 14.36 -10.65 -2.73
CA LEU A 304 15.49 -9.77 -2.39
C LEU A 304 16.53 -9.62 -3.52
N LYS A 305 16.64 -10.59 -4.44
CA LYS A 305 17.54 -10.48 -5.60
C LYS A 305 17.03 -9.52 -6.68
N TYR A 306 15.72 -9.32 -6.78
CA TYR A 306 15.09 -8.60 -7.88
C TYR A 306 14.48 -7.26 -7.50
N VAL A 307 14.15 -7.07 -6.22
CA VAL A 307 13.47 -5.88 -5.70
C VAL A 307 14.43 -5.09 -4.82
N ASN A 308 14.29 -3.76 -4.81
CA ASN A 308 15.02 -2.89 -3.90
C ASN A 308 14.72 -3.26 -2.43
N ASN A 309 15.76 -3.42 -1.62
CA ASN A 309 15.64 -3.87 -0.23
C ASN A 309 14.83 -2.91 0.67
N ASP A 310 14.74 -1.62 0.31
CA ASP A 310 13.93 -0.63 1.01
C ASP A 310 12.43 -0.69 0.58
N ALA A 311 12.07 -1.55 -0.39
CA ALA A 311 10.67 -1.82 -0.73
C ALA A 311 9.98 -2.62 0.39
N CYS A 312 8.64 -2.59 0.43
CA CYS A 312 7.92 -3.25 1.50
C CYS A 312 7.98 -4.79 1.42
N TYR A 313 7.87 -5.44 2.56
CA TYR A 313 7.88 -6.89 2.69
C TYR A 313 6.87 -7.61 1.76
N PRO A 314 5.60 -7.15 1.61
CA PRO A 314 4.68 -7.72 0.64
C PRO A 314 5.21 -7.73 -0.80
N SER A 315 5.93 -6.69 -1.23
CA SER A 315 6.51 -6.68 -2.58
C SER A 315 7.55 -7.76 -2.79
N LEU A 316 8.38 -8.03 -1.76
CA LEU A 316 9.38 -9.09 -1.80
C LEU A 316 8.73 -10.46 -1.92
N ILE A 317 7.67 -10.71 -1.14
CA ILE A 317 6.92 -11.97 -1.18
C ILE A 317 6.25 -12.18 -2.53
N VAL A 318 5.52 -11.17 -3.02
CA VAL A 318 4.77 -11.26 -4.28
C VAL A 318 5.72 -11.53 -5.45
N ILE A 319 6.80 -10.76 -5.54
CA ILE A 319 7.76 -10.90 -6.63
C ILE A 319 8.58 -12.18 -6.48
N GLY A 320 8.92 -12.54 -5.25
CA GLY A 320 9.57 -13.80 -4.95
C GLY A 320 8.76 -15.02 -5.38
N GLN A 321 7.45 -15.06 -5.11
CA GLN A 321 6.55 -16.11 -5.58
C GLN A 321 6.54 -16.21 -7.12
N ILE A 322 6.38 -15.06 -7.78
CA ILE A 322 6.33 -14.99 -9.24
C ILE A 322 7.65 -15.45 -9.84
N MET A 323 8.77 -14.93 -9.36
CA MET A 323 10.09 -15.27 -9.89
C MET A 323 10.47 -16.72 -9.58
N SER A 324 10.12 -17.24 -8.41
CA SER A 324 10.30 -18.67 -8.10
C SER A 324 9.48 -19.57 -9.04
N ALA A 325 8.24 -19.18 -9.35
CA ALA A 325 7.41 -19.90 -10.31
C ALA A 325 8.01 -19.85 -11.74
N VAL A 326 8.43 -18.68 -12.20
CA VAL A 326 9.07 -18.48 -13.52
C VAL A 326 10.35 -19.32 -13.64
N MET A 327 11.20 -19.35 -12.61
CA MET A 327 12.46 -20.08 -12.61
C MET A 327 12.32 -21.58 -12.29
N SER A 328 11.13 -22.05 -11.91
CA SER A 328 10.91 -23.43 -11.47
C SER A 328 11.04 -24.48 -12.58
N GLY A 329 11.00 -24.09 -13.85
CA GLY A 329 10.92 -25.00 -14.99
C GLY A 329 9.56 -25.71 -15.16
N LYS A 330 8.57 -25.42 -14.28
CA LYS A 330 7.23 -26.04 -14.32
C LYS A 330 6.32 -25.48 -15.40
N TYR A 331 6.63 -24.31 -15.94
CA TYR A 331 5.79 -23.56 -16.87
C TYR A 331 6.49 -23.32 -18.21
N ASP A 332 5.76 -23.41 -19.30
CA ASP A 332 6.22 -22.96 -20.62
C ASP A 332 6.21 -21.43 -20.66
N LEU A 333 7.38 -20.81 -20.51
CA LEU A 333 7.51 -19.36 -20.41
C LEU A 333 7.10 -18.64 -21.70
N SER A 334 7.12 -19.32 -22.87
CA SER A 334 6.63 -18.75 -24.13
C SER A 334 5.11 -18.58 -24.16
N LYS A 335 4.39 -19.26 -23.26
CA LYS A 335 2.91 -19.22 -23.09
C LYS A 335 2.51 -18.91 -21.67
N THR A 336 3.29 -18.07 -21.00
CA THR A 336 3.03 -17.65 -19.61
C THR A 336 2.72 -16.16 -19.55
N ALA A 337 1.76 -15.79 -18.70
CA ALA A 337 1.45 -14.42 -18.32
C ALA A 337 1.38 -14.30 -16.78
N ILE A 338 1.59 -13.11 -16.27
CA ILE A 338 1.47 -12.82 -14.84
C ILE A 338 0.21 -11.98 -14.60
N LEU A 339 -0.51 -12.24 -13.52
CA LEU A 339 -1.68 -11.46 -13.10
C LEU A 339 -1.43 -10.87 -11.72
N ILE A 340 -1.66 -9.56 -11.58
CA ILE A 340 -1.61 -8.87 -10.29
C ILE A 340 -2.68 -7.80 -10.19
N SER A 341 -3.16 -7.53 -8.98
CA SER A 341 -4.00 -6.37 -8.70
C SER A 341 -3.15 -5.10 -8.57
N GLN A 342 -3.70 -3.97 -9.00
CA GLN A 342 -3.07 -2.66 -8.91
C GLN A 342 -4.05 -1.68 -8.26
N THR A 343 -3.69 -1.12 -7.11
CA THR A 343 -4.62 -0.33 -6.29
C THR A 343 -4.92 1.05 -6.88
N GLY A 344 -3.97 1.66 -7.60
CA GLY A 344 -4.12 3.02 -8.16
C GLY A 344 -4.11 4.14 -7.12
N GLY A 345 -3.83 3.82 -5.84
CA GLY A 345 -3.76 4.79 -4.74
C GLY A 345 -2.34 5.27 -4.44
N GLY A 346 -2.16 5.99 -3.33
CA GLY A 346 -0.87 6.51 -2.87
C GLY A 346 0.07 5.46 -2.29
N CYS A 347 -0.36 4.21 -2.13
CA CYS A 347 0.47 3.11 -1.68
C CYS A 347 1.46 2.66 -2.77
N ARG A 348 2.66 2.27 -2.38
CA ARG A 348 3.68 1.71 -3.29
C ARG A 348 3.26 0.36 -3.93
N ALA A 349 2.24 -0.32 -3.41
CA ALA A 349 1.64 -1.50 -4.04
C ALA A 349 1.15 -1.23 -5.49
N THR A 350 0.81 0.01 -5.80
CA THR A 350 0.52 0.44 -7.18
C THR A 350 1.70 0.21 -8.14
N ASN A 351 2.93 0.16 -7.63
CA ASN A 351 4.15 -0.04 -8.40
C ASN A 351 4.65 -1.49 -8.48
N TYR A 352 3.99 -2.45 -7.82
CA TYR A 352 4.43 -3.86 -7.89
C TYR A 352 4.48 -4.38 -9.32
N ILE A 353 3.58 -3.94 -10.19
CA ILE A 353 3.58 -4.31 -11.60
C ILE A 353 4.88 -3.87 -12.31
N GLY A 354 5.39 -2.67 -12.00
CA GLY A 354 6.68 -2.19 -12.51
C GLY A 354 7.85 -3.02 -11.98
N PHE A 355 7.83 -3.37 -10.70
CA PHE A 355 8.85 -4.23 -10.10
C PHE A 355 8.86 -5.63 -10.71
N ILE A 356 7.69 -6.23 -10.98
CA ILE A 356 7.57 -7.51 -11.65
C ILE A 356 8.19 -7.44 -13.04
N ARG A 357 7.85 -6.45 -13.86
CA ARG A 357 8.41 -6.26 -15.20
C ARG A 357 9.93 -6.11 -15.16
N ARG A 358 10.44 -5.32 -14.23
CA ARG A 358 11.89 -5.16 -14.02
C ARG A 358 12.55 -6.48 -13.60
N ALA A 359 11.93 -7.25 -12.71
CA ALA A 359 12.43 -8.55 -12.30
C ALA A 359 12.48 -9.54 -13.46
N LEU A 360 11.43 -9.61 -14.27
CA LEU A 360 11.37 -10.44 -15.48
C LEU A 360 12.47 -10.04 -16.48
N THR A 361 12.65 -8.75 -16.73
CA THR A 361 13.72 -8.24 -17.61
C THR A 361 15.10 -8.63 -17.11
N LYS A 362 15.38 -8.45 -15.80
CA LYS A 362 16.64 -8.86 -15.17
C LYS A 362 16.89 -10.36 -15.24
N ALA A 363 15.83 -11.17 -15.27
CA ALA A 363 15.91 -12.62 -15.40
C ALA A 363 16.00 -13.11 -16.84
N GLY A 364 15.97 -12.22 -17.84
CA GLY A 364 16.03 -12.56 -19.26
C GLY A 364 14.69 -12.92 -19.90
N HIS A 365 13.58 -12.59 -19.26
CA HIS A 365 12.21 -12.89 -19.72
C HIS A 365 11.35 -11.62 -19.91
N PRO A 366 11.80 -10.61 -20.67
CA PRO A 366 11.06 -9.37 -20.87
C PRO A 366 9.74 -9.55 -21.63
N ASP A 367 9.61 -10.67 -22.36
CA ASP A 367 8.47 -10.95 -23.24
C ASP A 367 7.24 -11.51 -22.52
N ILE A 368 7.34 -11.79 -21.23
CA ILE A 368 6.20 -12.28 -20.41
C ILE A 368 5.25 -11.12 -20.11
N PRO A 369 3.98 -11.16 -20.59
CA PRO A 369 3.01 -10.12 -20.33
C PRO A 369 2.59 -10.10 -18.85
N VAL A 370 2.49 -8.90 -18.27
CA VAL A 370 2.00 -8.68 -16.91
C VAL A 370 0.66 -7.96 -16.98
N ILE A 371 -0.39 -8.64 -16.52
CA ILE A 371 -1.77 -8.20 -16.55
C ILE A 371 -2.10 -7.48 -15.24
N SER A 372 -2.66 -6.28 -15.34
CA SER A 372 -3.15 -5.50 -14.19
C SER A 372 -4.65 -5.66 -14.02
N ILE A 373 -5.09 -6.15 -12.86
CA ILE A 373 -6.48 -5.99 -12.44
C ILE A 373 -6.59 -4.63 -11.73
N ASN A 374 -7.23 -3.67 -12.38
CA ASN A 374 -7.45 -2.36 -11.79
C ASN A 374 -8.84 -1.82 -12.14
N MET A 375 -9.45 -1.11 -11.20
CA MET A 375 -10.77 -0.48 -11.37
C MET A 375 -10.70 0.95 -11.91
N VAL A 376 -9.50 1.53 -12.02
CA VAL A 376 -9.28 2.93 -12.43
C VAL A 376 -8.77 3.08 -13.86
N GLY A 377 -8.67 1.99 -14.62
CA GLY A 377 -8.27 2.03 -16.02
C GLY A 377 -6.81 2.38 -16.27
N LEU A 378 -5.92 2.04 -15.34
CA LEU A 378 -4.48 2.33 -15.41
C LEU A 378 -3.81 1.68 -16.63
N GLU A 379 -4.20 0.45 -16.95
CA GLU A 379 -3.68 -0.30 -18.09
C GLU A 379 -4.78 -1.11 -18.78
N LYS A 380 -4.64 -1.26 -20.10
CA LYS A 380 -5.57 -2.05 -20.92
C LYS A 380 -4.86 -3.28 -21.47
N ASN A 381 -5.44 -4.47 -21.26
CA ASN A 381 -5.02 -5.73 -21.82
C ASN A 381 -6.21 -6.35 -22.55
N PRO A 382 -6.27 -6.32 -23.90
CA PRO A 382 -7.45 -6.79 -24.67
C PRO A 382 -7.84 -8.24 -24.38
N GLY A 383 -6.87 -9.10 -24.10
CA GLY A 383 -7.09 -10.50 -23.77
C GLY A 383 -7.68 -10.73 -22.37
N PHE A 384 -7.63 -9.73 -21.49
CA PHE A 384 -8.18 -9.84 -20.13
C PHE A 384 -9.39 -8.91 -19.96
N LYS A 385 -10.56 -9.49 -19.79
CA LYS A 385 -11.84 -8.77 -19.67
C LYS A 385 -12.55 -9.17 -18.38
N LEU A 386 -12.92 -8.20 -17.57
CA LEU A 386 -13.81 -8.40 -16.42
C LEU A 386 -15.24 -8.52 -16.94
N THR A 387 -15.62 -9.72 -17.37
CA THR A 387 -16.98 -10.01 -17.82
C THR A 387 -17.96 -10.07 -16.64
N PRO A 388 -19.26 -9.79 -16.83
CA PRO A 388 -20.25 -9.94 -15.75
C PRO A 388 -20.26 -11.33 -15.12
N SER A 389 -19.99 -12.38 -15.90
CA SER A 389 -19.85 -13.74 -15.41
C SER A 389 -18.63 -13.87 -14.48
N LEU A 390 -17.43 -13.44 -14.90
CA LEU A 390 -16.23 -13.49 -14.06
C LEU A 390 -16.42 -12.69 -12.76
N ILE A 391 -17.03 -11.51 -12.84
CA ILE A 391 -17.34 -10.69 -11.67
C ILE A 391 -18.26 -11.46 -10.71
N GLN A 392 -19.36 -12.06 -11.21
CA GLN A 392 -20.28 -12.82 -10.37
C GLN A 392 -19.59 -14.01 -9.69
N HIS A 393 -18.84 -14.81 -10.45
CA HIS A 393 -18.12 -15.99 -9.93
C HIS A 393 -17.06 -15.58 -8.91
N GLY A 394 -16.29 -14.55 -9.21
CA GLY A 394 -15.26 -14.02 -8.33
C GLY A 394 -15.83 -13.48 -7.01
N LEU A 395 -16.92 -12.71 -7.07
CA LEU A 395 -17.56 -12.18 -5.88
C LEU A 395 -18.16 -13.30 -5.01
N TYR A 396 -18.79 -14.30 -5.61
CA TYR A 396 -19.29 -15.45 -4.83
C TYR A 396 -18.15 -16.25 -4.21
N ALA A 397 -17.03 -16.42 -4.92
CA ALA A 397 -15.84 -17.06 -4.39
C ALA A 397 -15.26 -16.32 -3.18
N LEU A 398 -15.16 -14.98 -3.26
CA LEU A 398 -14.68 -14.14 -2.14
C LEU A 398 -15.60 -14.26 -0.92
N GLU A 399 -16.90 -14.13 -1.10
CA GLU A 399 -17.89 -14.23 -0.01
C GLU A 399 -17.90 -15.62 0.65
N PHE A 400 -17.78 -16.69 -0.13
CA PHE A 400 -17.63 -18.02 0.45
C PHE A 400 -16.31 -18.17 1.24
N GLY A 401 -15.23 -17.54 0.76
CA GLY A 401 -13.96 -17.50 1.46
C GLY A 401 -14.08 -16.81 2.82
N ASP A 402 -14.74 -15.66 2.88
CA ASP A 402 -15.01 -14.94 4.14
C ASP A 402 -15.86 -15.78 5.10
N ILE A 403 -16.94 -16.40 4.60
CA ILE A 403 -17.79 -17.29 5.41
C ILE A 403 -16.97 -18.47 5.95
N PHE A 404 -16.14 -19.12 5.13
CA PHE A 404 -15.30 -20.22 5.56
C PHE A 404 -14.28 -19.78 6.61
N MET A 405 -13.59 -18.70 6.39
CA MET A 405 -12.59 -18.17 7.32
C MET A 405 -13.23 -17.85 8.68
N ARG A 406 -14.33 -17.12 8.68
CA ARG A 406 -15.07 -16.74 9.90
C ARG A 406 -15.58 -17.96 10.66
N CYS A 407 -16.22 -18.90 9.98
CA CYS A 407 -16.77 -20.10 10.61
C CYS A 407 -15.69 -21.06 11.09
N LEU A 408 -14.65 -21.29 10.28
CA LEU A 408 -13.57 -22.21 10.61
C LEU A 408 -12.77 -21.74 11.82
N TYR A 409 -12.31 -20.50 11.83
CA TYR A 409 -11.48 -19.95 12.92
C TYR A 409 -12.25 -19.82 14.23
N ARG A 410 -13.58 -19.63 14.15
CA ARG A 410 -14.45 -19.61 15.34
C ARG A 410 -14.67 -20.99 15.94
N VAL A 411 -14.84 -22.03 15.12
CA VAL A 411 -15.25 -23.38 15.60
C VAL A 411 -14.05 -24.27 15.92
N ARG A 412 -12.99 -24.20 15.10
CA ARG A 412 -11.82 -25.08 15.22
C ARG A 412 -11.17 -25.12 16.61
N PRO A 413 -10.98 -23.99 17.32
CA PRO A 413 -10.38 -24.01 18.66
C PRO A 413 -11.24 -24.70 19.72
N TYR A 414 -12.54 -24.88 19.46
CA TYR A 414 -13.52 -25.42 20.43
C TYR A 414 -14.09 -26.79 20.06
N GLU A 415 -13.69 -27.37 18.92
CA GLU A 415 -14.25 -28.61 18.44
C GLU A 415 -14.05 -29.76 19.43
N LYS A 416 -15.13 -30.55 19.73
CA LYS A 416 -15.06 -31.73 20.60
C LYS A 416 -14.33 -32.89 19.95
N VAL A 417 -14.43 -33.00 18.63
CA VAL A 417 -13.75 -34.03 17.83
C VAL A 417 -12.66 -33.33 17.01
N PRO A 418 -11.38 -33.54 17.36
CA PRO A 418 -10.27 -32.89 16.66
C PRO A 418 -10.32 -33.17 15.15
N GLY A 419 -10.20 -32.09 14.36
CA GLY A 419 -10.22 -32.11 12.90
C GLY A 419 -11.63 -32.11 12.27
N SER A 420 -12.70 -32.10 13.07
CA SER A 420 -14.08 -32.06 12.53
C SER A 420 -14.40 -30.78 11.78
N ALA A 421 -13.90 -29.64 12.25
CA ALA A 421 -14.08 -28.35 11.59
C ALA A 421 -13.35 -28.30 10.23
N ASN A 422 -12.11 -28.78 10.18
CA ASN A 422 -11.35 -28.90 8.94
C ASN A 422 -12.01 -29.88 7.95
N ALA A 423 -12.50 -31.03 8.42
CA ALA A 423 -13.21 -31.98 7.58
C ALA A 423 -14.52 -31.40 6.99
N LEU A 424 -15.26 -30.64 7.78
CA LEU A 424 -16.45 -29.91 7.30
C LEU A 424 -16.10 -28.83 6.28
N HIS A 425 -15.02 -28.06 6.53
CA HIS A 425 -14.50 -27.09 5.58
C HIS A 425 -14.15 -27.74 4.24
N GLU A 426 -13.37 -28.82 4.23
CA GLU A 426 -12.99 -29.53 3.02
C GLU A 426 -14.21 -30.08 2.23
N LYS A 427 -15.20 -30.58 2.95
CA LYS A 427 -16.47 -31.05 2.35
C LYS A 427 -17.21 -29.91 1.63
N TRP A 428 -17.33 -28.73 2.27
CA TRP A 428 -18.00 -27.59 1.70
C TRP A 428 -17.17 -26.93 0.62
N LYS A 429 -15.85 -26.83 0.80
CA LYS A 429 -14.91 -26.29 -0.21
C LYS A 429 -15.08 -27.00 -1.56
N LYS A 430 -15.12 -28.33 -1.59
CA LYS A 430 -15.36 -29.11 -2.81
C LYS A 430 -16.67 -28.71 -3.50
N ARG A 431 -17.76 -28.59 -2.74
CA ARG A 431 -19.08 -28.19 -3.27
C ARG A 431 -19.09 -26.75 -3.78
N VAL A 432 -18.37 -25.84 -3.14
CA VAL A 432 -18.23 -24.44 -3.59
C VAL A 432 -17.39 -24.37 -4.85
N ILE A 433 -16.28 -25.11 -4.93
CA ILE A 433 -15.45 -25.22 -6.13
C ILE A 433 -16.29 -25.70 -7.33
N ASP A 434 -17.09 -26.75 -7.16
CA ASP A 434 -17.99 -27.27 -8.19
C ASP A 434 -19.05 -26.23 -8.60
N PHE A 435 -19.52 -25.41 -7.65
CA PHE A 435 -20.51 -24.39 -7.91
C PHE A 435 -19.90 -23.19 -8.65
N VAL A 436 -18.80 -22.62 -8.15
CA VAL A 436 -18.17 -21.43 -8.77
C VAL A 436 -17.39 -21.77 -10.05
N GLY A 437 -16.97 -23.00 -10.23
CA GLY A 437 -16.31 -23.52 -11.43
C GLY A 437 -17.26 -23.83 -12.59
N ASN A 438 -18.59 -23.70 -12.38
CA ASN A 438 -19.55 -23.94 -13.45
C ASN A 438 -19.48 -22.83 -14.51
N THR A 439 -19.44 -23.17 -15.79
CA THR A 439 -19.35 -22.22 -16.90
C THR A 439 -20.64 -21.43 -17.18
N LYS A 440 -21.76 -21.81 -16.55
CA LYS A 440 -23.06 -21.13 -16.67
C LYS A 440 -23.16 -19.98 -15.66
N ILE A 441 -24.05 -19.02 -15.94
CA ILE A 441 -24.42 -17.99 -14.96
C ILE A 441 -24.90 -18.67 -13.68
N LEU A 442 -24.32 -18.29 -12.55
CA LEU A 442 -24.59 -18.91 -11.27
C LEU A 442 -25.95 -18.49 -10.70
N SER A 443 -26.69 -19.46 -10.18
CA SER A 443 -27.97 -19.20 -9.53
C SER A 443 -27.78 -18.49 -8.19
N HIS A 444 -28.22 -17.25 -8.07
CA HIS A 444 -28.21 -16.50 -6.81
C HIS A 444 -29.03 -17.21 -5.71
N ARG A 445 -30.13 -17.86 -6.06
CA ARG A 445 -30.93 -18.67 -5.10
C ARG A 445 -30.12 -19.81 -4.52
N LYS A 446 -29.32 -20.51 -5.36
CA LYS A 446 -28.44 -21.61 -4.90
C LYS A 446 -27.32 -21.06 -4.05
N TYR A 447 -26.67 -19.97 -4.43
CA TYR A 447 -25.67 -19.25 -3.65
C TYR A 447 -26.18 -18.95 -2.22
N ARG A 448 -27.29 -18.22 -2.11
CA ARG A 448 -27.92 -17.87 -0.83
C ARG A 448 -28.21 -19.11 0.05
N LYS A 449 -28.72 -20.20 -0.57
CA LYS A 449 -28.96 -21.46 0.13
C LYS A 449 -27.68 -22.05 0.67
N MET A 450 -26.60 -22.04 -0.12
CA MET A 450 -25.29 -22.58 0.30
C MET A 450 -24.69 -21.75 1.44
N CYS A 451 -24.72 -20.42 1.38
CA CYS A 451 -24.23 -19.56 2.48
C CYS A 451 -24.92 -19.94 3.80
N ARG A 452 -26.25 -20.02 3.81
CA ARG A 452 -27.01 -20.37 5.02
C ARG A 452 -26.69 -21.79 5.51
N GLN A 453 -26.53 -22.76 4.60
CA GLN A 453 -26.22 -24.13 5.00
C GLN A 453 -24.82 -24.26 5.57
N ILE A 454 -23.82 -23.59 4.99
CA ILE A 454 -22.44 -23.58 5.52
C ILE A 454 -22.47 -23.06 6.95
N ILE A 455 -23.05 -21.91 7.20
CA ILE A 455 -23.11 -21.29 8.53
C ILE A 455 -23.80 -22.23 9.52
N ARG A 456 -24.94 -22.81 9.17
CA ARG A 456 -25.69 -23.74 10.03
C ARG A 456 -24.91 -25.03 10.33
N ASP A 457 -24.24 -25.58 9.33
CA ASP A 457 -23.48 -26.81 9.51
C ASP A 457 -22.30 -26.59 10.47
N PHE A 458 -21.61 -25.43 10.40
CA PHE A 458 -20.58 -25.06 11.35
C PHE A 458 -21.14 -24.71 12.74
N ASP A 459 -22.28 -24.01 12.83
CA ASP A 459 -22.95 -23.64 14.08
C ASP A 459 -23.44 -24.88 14.85
N ASN A 460 -23.70 -25.98 14.17
CA ASN A 460 -24.14 -27.26 14.75
C ASN A 460 -22.99 -28.24 15.06
N LEU A 461 -21.74 -27.88 14.77
CA LEU A 461 -20.61 -28.73 15.18
C LEU A 461 -20.52 -28.78 16.70
N PRO A 462 -20.31 -30.01 17.29
CA PRO A 462 -20.14 -30.12 18.73
C PRO A 462 -18.89 -29.38 19.20
N MET A 463 -19.11 -28.36 20.06
CA MET A 463 -18.04 -27.56 20.66
C MET A 463 -17.96 -27.80 22.17
N THR A 464 -16.79 -27.53 22.74
CA THR A 464 -16.57 -27.47 24.19
C THR A 464 -17.09 -26.16 24.73
N ASP A 465 -17.42 -26.14 26.05
CA ASP A 465 -17.84 -24.91 26.74
C ASP A 465 -16.65 -24.11 27.32
N GLU A 466 -15.41 -24.49 26.93
CA GLU A 466 -14.19 -23.80 27.36
C GLU A 466 -14.21 -22.38 26.83
N LYS A 467 -13.88 -21.39 27.69
CA LYS A 467 -13.68 -20.03 27.28
C LYS A 467 -12.22 -19.79 26.93
N LYS A 468 -11.96 -19.30 25.73
CA LYS A 468 -10.62 -18.94 25.25
C LYS A 468 -10.52 -17.43 25.04
N PRO A 469 -9.34 -16.82 25.23
CA PRO A 469 -9.17 -15.43 24.87
C PRO A 469 -9.32 -15.26 23.35
N ARG A 470 -10.16 -14.30 22.95
CA ARG A 470 -10.37 -13.93 21.53
C ARG A 470 -9.33 -12.90 21.13
N VAL A 471 -8.62 -13.15 20.04
CA VAL A 471 -7.53 -12.33 19.52
C VAL A 471 -7.84 -11.88 18.11
N GLY A 472 -8.07 -10.59 17.93
CA GLY A 472 -8.22 -9.99 16.62
C GLY A 472 -6.88 -9.96 15.87
N VAL A 473 -6.90 -10.29 14.58
CA VAL A 473 -5.73 -10.17 13.70
C VAL A 473 -6.06 -9.15 12.61
N VAL A 474 -5.48 -7.97 12.71
CA VAL A 474 -5.62 -6.87 11.74
C VAL A 474 -4.25 -6.52 11.15
N GLY A 475 -4.19 -5.68 10.15
CA GLY A 475 -2.92 -5.22 9.59
C GLY A 475 -2.93 -5.06 8.09
N GLU A 476 -1.74 -5.09 7.48
CA GLU A 476 -1.59 -5.01 6.04
C GLU A 476 -2.19 -6.24 5.37
N ILE A 477 -2.90 -6.04 4.28
CA ILE A 477 -3.78 -7.02 3.66
C ILE A 477 -3.08 -8.35 3.32
N LEU A 478 -1.87 -8.32 2.71
CA LEU A 478 -1.16 -9.55 2.38
C LEU A 478 -0.62 -10.22 3.64
N VAL A 479 -0.03 -9.44 4.56
CA VAL A 479 0.51 -9.96 5.82
C VAL A 479 -0.61 -10.53 6.70
N LYS A 480 -1.80 -9.90 6.70
CA LYS A 480 -2.97 -10.40 7.45
C LYS A 480 -3.45 -11.76 6.95
N PHE A 481 -3.56 -11.95 5.64
CA PHE A 481 -4.24 -13.12 5.05
C PHE A 481 -3.32 -14.24 4.59
N LEU A 482 -2.03 -13.97 4.37
CA LEU A 482 -1.08 -14.98 3.92
C LEU A 482 -0.31 -15.59 5.09
N PRO A 483 -0.57 -16.85 5.48
CA PRO A 483 0.06 -17.46 6.66
C PRO A 483 1.59 -17.43 6.64
N ALA A 484 2.21 -17.65 5.49
CA ALA A 484 3.67 -17.60 5.34
C ALA A 484 4.25 -16.19 5.49
N ALA A 485 3.45 -15.12 5.34
CA ALA A 485 3.88 -13.74 5.53
C ALA A 485 3.82 -13.29 7.00
N ASN A 486 3.07 -14.01 7.84
CA ASN A 486 2.85 -13.67 9.25
C ASN A 486 3.28 -14.79 10.22
N ASN A 487 4.13 -15.71 9.77
CA ASN A 487 4.61 -16.84 10.55
C ASN A 487 3.46 -17.71 11.13
N TYR A 488 2.42 -17.93 10.31
CA TYR A 488 1.24 -18.74 10.65
C TYR A 488 0.55 -18.28 11.94
N ILE A 489 0.30 -16.99 12.07
CA ILE A 489 -0.21 -16.37 13.30
C ILE A 489 -1.50 -17.00 13.81
N VAL A 490 -2.43 -17.39 12.94
CA VAL A 490 -3.69 -18.03 13.34
C VAL A 490 -3.41 -19.37 14.01
N ASP A 491 -2.57 -20.22 13.40
CA ASP A 491 -2.20 -21.52 13.96
C ASP A 491 -1.42 -21.34 15.27
N LEU A 492 -0.56 -20.33 15.36
CA LEU A 492 0.14 -19.96 16.59
C LEU A 492 -0.84 -19.60 17.71
N LEU A 493 -1.81 -18.72 17.45
CA LEU A 493 -2.80 -18.29 18.44
C LEU A 493 -3.63 -19.47 18.94
N GLU A 494 -4.07 -20.35 18.04
CA GLU A 494 -4.83 -21.54 18.39
C GLU A 494 -3.99 -22.55 19.19
N SER A 495 -2.73 -22.76 18.82
CA SER A 495 -1.82 -23.65 19.57
C SER A 495 -1.51 -23.15 20.99
N GLU A 496 -1.55 -21.84 21.20
CA GLU A 496 -1.40 -21.20 22.52
C GLU A 496 -2.75 -21.08 23.28
N GLY A 497 -3.82 -21.72 22.77
CA GLY A 497 -5.12 -21.80 23.43
C GLY A 497 -5.99 -20.55 23.30
N ALA A 498 -5.83 -19.77 22.23
CA ALA A 498 -6.66 -18.62 21.90
C ALA A 498 -7.58 -18.90 20.69
N GLU A 499 -8.59 -18.04 20.50
CA GLU A 499 -9.40 -17.96 19.27
C GLU A 499 -8.91 -16.81 18.41
N ALA A 500 -8.56 -17.07 17.16
CA ALA A 500 -8.23 -16.04 16.19
C ALA A 500 -9.50 -15.46 15.55
N VAL A 501 -9.60 -14.14 15.50
CA VAL A 501 -10.68 -13.41 14.83
C VAL A 501 -10.08 -12.53 13.73
N VAL A 502 -10.32 -12.90 12.47
CA VAL A 502 -9.78 -12.20 11.30
C VAL A 502 -10.93 -11.52 10.56
N PRO A 503 -10.92 -10.18 10.38
CA PRO A 503 -11.91 -9.46 9.59
C PRO A 503 -11.94 -9.92 8.13
N ASP A 504 -13.11 -9.79 7.49
CA ASP A 504 -13.38 -10.30 6.15
C ASP A 504 -12.56 -9.58 5.07
N LEU A 505 -12.17 -10.32 4.01
CA LEU A 505 -11.45 -9.75 2.87
C LEU A 505 -12.34 -8.81 2.03
N THR A 506 -13.62 -9.13 1.92
CA THR A 506 -14.60 -8.31 1.18
C THR A 506 -14.77 -6.91 1.80
N ASP A 507 -14.56 -6.75 3.11
CA ASP A 507 -14.62 -5.45 3.78
C ASP A 507 -13.60 -4.45 3.22
N PHE A 508 -12.43 -4.93 2.78
CA PHE A 508 -11.44 -4.08 2.09
C PHE A 508 -11.96 -3.56 0.73
N LEU A 509 -12.73 -4.35 -0.01
CA LEU A 509 -13.36 -3.87 -1.26
C LEU A 509 -14.44 -2.81 -0.96
N LEU A 510 -15.22 -3.01 0.09
CA LEU A 510 -16.21 -2.04 0.56
C LEU A 510 -15.54 -0.73 1.01
N TYR A 511 -14.43 -0.81 1.73
CA TYR A 511 -13.60 0.33 2.10
C TYR A 511 -13.12 1.12 0.86
N CYS A 512 -12.61 0.43 -0.17
CA CYS A 512 -12.18 1.09 -1.41
C CYS A 512 -13.32 1.86 -2.08
N CYS A 513 -14.54 1.29 -2.08
CA CYS A 513 -15.73 1.97 -2.60
C CYS A 513 -16.15 3.15 -1.71
N TYR A 514 -16.14 2.97 -0.40
CA TYR A 514 -16.57 3.99 0.56
C TYR A 514 -15.68 5.24 0.54
N ASN A 515 -14.39 5.09 0.29
CA ASN A 515 -13.43 6.17 0.14
C ASN A 515 -13.84 7.24 -0.88
N GLN A 516 -14.68 6.89 -1.87
CA GLN A 516 -15.18 7.86 -2.85
C GLN A 516 -16.17 8.87 -2.26
N ASN A 517 -16.78 8.56 -1.11
CA ASN A 517 -17.63 9.51 -0.39
C ASN A 517 -16.77 10.69 0.12
N PHE A 518 -15.72 10.39 0.87
CA PHE A 518 -14.79 11.41 1.35
C PHE A 518 -14.14 12.20 0.22
N LYS A 519 -13.72 11.51 -0.87
CA LYS A 519 -13.13 12.17 -2.04
C LYS A 519 -14.10 13.15 -2.71
N ALA A 520 -15.39 12.80 -2.78
CA ALA A 520 -16.39 13.69 -3.36
C ALA A 520 -16.73 14.88 -2.44
N ASP A 521 -16.78 14.63 -1.13
CA ASP A 521 -17.17 15.65 -0.17
C ASP A 521 -16.03 16.65 0.14
N TYR A 522 -14.76 16.17 0.14
CA TYR A 522 -13.61 16.95 0.59
C TYR A 522 -12.48 17.13 -0.43
N LEU A 523 -12.38 16.30 -1.46
CA LEU A 523 -11.23 16.30 -2.38
C LEU A 523 -11.61 16.63 -3.84
N GLY A 524 -12.82 17.09 -4.08
CA GLY A 524 -13.28 17.51 -5.39
C GLY A 524 -13.56 16.38 -6.40
N ALA A 525 -13.76 15.14 -5.93
CA ALA A 525 -14.22 14.08 -6.81
C ALA A 525 -15.69 14.29 -7.22
N THR A 526 -16.10 13.70 -8.36
CA THR A 526 -17.43 13.95 -8.91
C THR A 526 -18.54 13.27 -8.12
N ALA A 527 -19.70 13.92 -8.01
CA ALA A 527 -20.91 13.34 -7.43
C ALA A 527 -21.37 12.05 -8.16
N LYS A 528 -21.05 11.93 -9.45
CA LYS A 528 -21.29 10.71 -10.23
C LYS A 528 -20.48 9.53 -9.69
N SER A 529 -19.19 9.73 -9.40
CA SER A 529 -18.32 8.71 -8.80
C SER A 529 -18.87 8.27 -7.44
N LYS A 530 -19.26 9.21 -6.57
CA LYS A 530 -19.90 8.94 -5.28
C LYS A 530 -21.16 8.06 -5.42
N ARG A 531 -22.04 8.41 -6.36
CA ARG A 531 -23.28 7.63 -6.60
C ARG A 531 -23.01 6.21 -7.08
N ILE A 532 -22.07 6.03 -8.02
CA ILE A 532 -21.70 4.71 -8.54
C ILE A 532 -21.13 3.85 -7.41
N ASN A 533 -20.21 4.36 -6.61
CA ASN A 533 -19.60 3.59 -5.53
C ASN A 533 -20.59 3.25 -4.41
N ASN A 534 -21.51 4.16 -4.07
CA ASN A 534 -22.58 3.85 -3.13
C ASN A 534 -23.57 2.79 -3.68
N MET A 535 -23.77 2.75 -4.98
CA MET A 535 -24.55 1.67 -5.61
C MET A 535 -23.79 0.33 -5.54
N LEU A 536 -22.48 0.32 -5.73
CA LEU A 536 -21.66 -0.87 -5.55
C LEU A 536 -21.69 -1.34 -4.08
N ILE A 537 -21.55 -0.45 -3.11
CA ILE A 537 -21.68 -0.80 -1.68
C ILE A 537 -23.03 -1.47 -1.41
N ARG A 538 -24.14 -0.89 -1.90
CA ARG A 538 -25.49 -1.50 -1.74
C ARG A 538 -25.58 -2.87 -2.40
N PHE A 539 -24.92 -3.07 -3.54
CA PHE A 539 -24.87 -4.35 -4.22
C PHE A 539 -24.11 -5.40 -3.41
N PHE A 540 -22.93 -5.05 -2.86
CA PHE A 540 -22.17 -5.93 -1.98
C PHE A 540 -22.96 -6.27 -0.70
N GLU A 541 -23.59 -5.28 -0.09
CA GLU A 541 -24.40 -5.48 1.10
C GLU A 541 -25.63 -6.37 0.83
N TRP A 542 -26.23 -6.24 -0.35
CA TRP A 542 -27.30 -7.12 -0.79
C TRP A 542 -26.80 -8.57 -1.01
N LEU A 543 -25.59 -8.74 -1.54
CA LEU A 543 -24.97 -10.04 -1.73
C LEU A 543 -24.71 -10.75 -0.38
N ARG A 544 -24.20 -10.01 0.61
CA ARG A 544 -23.86 -10.49 1.95
C ARG A 544 -25.07 -10.67 2.87
N LYS A 545 -26.21 -10.12 2.50
CA LYS A 545 -27.39 -10.06 3.38
C LYS A 545 -27.80 -11.41 3.97
N ASP A 546 -27.87 -12.45 3.14
CA ASP A 546 -28.32 -13.77 3.62
C ASP A 546 -27.31 -14.45 4.56
N ALA A 547 -26.02 -14.24 4.34
CA ALA A 547 -24.98 -14.71 5.24
C ALA A 547 -25.06 -13.92 6.57
N ARG A 548 -25.16 -12.60 6.53
CA ARG A 548 -25.29 -11.76 7.73
C ARG A 548 -26.54 -12.12 8.54
N ASP A 549 -27.69 -12.28 7.88
CA ASP A 549 -28.95 -12.66 8.55
C ASP A 549 -28.86 -14.04 9.21
N GLU A 550 -28.08 -14.95 8.63
CA GLU A 550 -27.89 -16.30 9.21
C GLU A 550 -26.87 -16.28 10.36
N LEU A 551 -25.78 -15.52 10.22
CA LEU A 551 -24.81 -15.29 11.30
C LEU A 551 -25.49 -14.66 12.52
N ALA A 552 -26.37 -13.68 12.33
CA ALA A 552 -27.13 -13.03 13.39
C ALA A 552 -28.08 -13.99 14.15
N LYS A 553 -28.45 -15.13 13.56
CA LYS A 553 -29.28 -16.17 14.22
C LYS A 553 -28.45 -17.26 14.87
N SER A 554 -27.17 -17.29 14.60
CA SER A 554 -26.25 -18.29 15.12
C SER A 554 -26.06 -18.13 16.64
N LYS A 555 -25.67 -19.22 17.27
CA LYS A 555 -25.29 -19.22 18.69
C LYS A 555 -23.84 -18.82 18.89
N HIS A 556 -23.03 -18.91 17.85
CA HIS A 556 -21.55 -18.85 17.95
C HIS A 556 -20.93 -17.76 17.11
N PHE A 557 -21.64 -17.21 16.11
CA PHE A 557 -21.09 -16.23 15.17
C PHE A 557 -21.73 -14.85 15.35
N GLU A 558 -20.93 -13.81 15.17
CA GLU A 558 -21.42 -12.43 15.07
C GLU A 558 -21.67 -12.05 13.58
N PRO A 559 -22.69 -11.21 13.31
CA PRO A 559 -22.92 -10.69 11.95
C PRO A 559 -21.77 -9.76 11.52
N THR A 560 -21.55 -9.64 10.23
CA THR A 560 -20.58 -8.68 9.67
C THR A 560 -21.08 -7.25 9.84
N ALA A 561 -20.20 -6.32 10.19
CA ALA A 561 -20.51 -4.90 10.30
C ALA A 561 -20.75 -4.24 8.92
N TYR A 562 -21.42 -3.10 8.91
CA TYR A 562 -21.50 -2.25 7.71
C TYR A 562 -20.29 -1.33 7.63
N ILE A 563 -19.80 -1.09 6.41
CA ILE A 563 -18.63 -0.22 6.22
C ILE A 563 -18.85 1.21 6.75
N GLN A 564 -20.10 1.69 6.75
CA GLN A 564 -20.48 2.98 7.32
C GLN A 564 -20.27 3.03 8.83
N ASP A 565 -20.52 1.92 9.52
CA ASP A 565 -20.35 1.83 10.97
C ASP A 565 -18.86 1.82 11.33
N LEU A 566 -18.04 1.07 10.58
CA LEU A 566 -16.58 1.10 10.72
C LEU A 566 -16.02 2.52 10.49
N ALA A 567 -16.49 3.21 9.45
CA ALA A 567 -16.07 4.59 9.18
C ALA A 567 -16.42 5.54 10.31
N LYS A 568 -17.65 5.44 10.83
CA LYS A 568 -18.11 6.26 11.95
C LYS A 568 -17.32 5.99 13.24
N GLN A 569 -16.97 4.72 13.49
CA GLN A 569 -16.14 4.36 14.64
C GLN A 569 -14.70 4.89 14.49
N ALA A 570 -14.12 4.83 13.28
CA ALA A 570 -12.76 5.29 13.07
C ALA A 570 -12.61 6.82 13.12
N GLU A 571 -13.62 7.58 12.68
CA GLU A 571 -13.51 9.00 12.34
C GLU A 571 -13.12 9.90 13.52
N HIS A 572 -13.44 9.53 14.75
CA HIS A 572 -13.04 10.30 15.93
C HIS A 572 -11.56 10.11 16.31
N ILE A 573 -10.96 8.96 15.99
CA ILE A 573 -9.54 8.69 16.23
C ILE A 573 -8.70 9.14 15.04
N VAL A 574 -9.09 8.77 13.83
CA VAL A 574 -8.35 9.06 12.60
C VAL A 574 -9.29 9.50 11.48
N SER A 575 -8.97 10.59 10.81
CA SER A 575 -9.78 11.08 9.69
C SER A 575 -9.93 10.04 8.57
N CYS A 576 -11.15 9.88 8.05
CA CYS A 576 -11.42 9.08 6.84
C CYS A 576 -10.72 9.60 5.56
N GLY A 577 -10.03 10.72 5.64
CA GLY A 577 -9.09 11.21 4.61
C GLY A 577 -7.82 10.40 4.49
N ASN A 578 -7.43 9.64 5.51
CA ASN A 578 -6.27 8.75 5.50
C ASN A 578 -6.61 7.45 4.76
N GLN A 579 -6.53 7.47 3.43
CA GLN A 579 -7.02 6.44 2.51
C GLN A 579 -5.91 5.65 1.81
N THR A 580 -4.67 5.79 2.21
CA THR A 580 -3.55 5.07 1.59
C THR A 580 -3.42 3.67 2.20
N GLY A 581 -3.31 2.65 1.36
CA GLY A 581 -3.31 1.26 1.81
C GLY A 581 -4.63 0.94 2.51
N GLU A 582 -4.57 0.33 3.68
CA GLU A 582 -5.72 0.04 4.54
C GLU A 582 -6.31 1.33 5.16
N GLY A 583 -5.48 2.36 5.34
CA GLY A 583 -5.91 3.67 5.80
C GLY A 583 -6.75 3.62 7.09
N TRP A 584 -7.75 4.49 7.20
CA TRP A 584 -8.65 4.57 8.36
C TRP A 584 -9.37 3.25 8.67
N PHE A 585 -9.52 2.37 7.67
CA PHE A 585 -10.18 1.09 7.80
C PHE A 585 -9.50 0.18 8.82
N LEU A 586 -8.16 0.18 8.89
CA LEU A 586 -7.40 -0.58 9.86
C LEU A 586 -7.74 -0.16 11.32
N THR A 587 -7.89 1.15 11.57
CA THR A 587 -8.36 1.67 12.87
C THR A 587 -9.79 1.21 13.13
N GLY A 588 -10.67 1.30 12.12
CA GLY A 588 -12.05 0.84 12.21
C GLY A 588 -12.18 -0.65 12.53
N GLU A 589 -11.36 -1.51 11.90
CA GLU A 589 -11.31 -2.95 12.22
C GLU A 589 -10.94 -3.20 13.68
N MET A 590 -9.95 -2.47 14.23
CA MET A 590 -9.58 -2.62 15.65
C MET A 590 -10.73 -2.26 16.58
N LEU A 591 -11.42 -1.15 16.31
CA LEU A 591 -12.55 -0.69 17.13
C LEU A 591 -13.75 -1.64 17.05
N GLU A 592 -14.06 -2.15 15.86
CA GLU A 592 -15.11 -3.13 15.66
C GLU A 592 -14.83 -4.43 16.41
N LEU A 593 -13.59 -4.94 16.36
CA LEU A 593 -13.18 -6.12 17.12
C LEU A 593 -13.35 -5.91 18.64
N ILE A 594 -12.99 -4.73 19.16
CA ILE A 594 -13.20 -4.37 20.56
C ILE A 594 -14.69 -4.37 20.89
N ALA A 595 -15.53 -3.78 20.04
CA ALA A 595 -16.98 -3.76 20.20
C ALA A 595 -17.60 -5.18 20.19
N GLN A 596 -17.03 -6.12 19.43
CA GLN A 596 -17.41 -7.53 19.40
C GLN A 596 -16.79 -8.36 20.55
N GLY A 597 -16.09 -7.74 21.48
CA GLY A 597 -15.48 -8.42 22.64
C GLY A 597 -14.12 -9.08 22.35
N ALA A 598 -13.54 -8.90 21.17
CA ALA A 598 -12.16 -9.31 20.86
C ALA A 598 -11.19 -8.17 21.23
N THR A 599 -11.03 -7.92 22.54
CA THR A 599 -10.21 -6.81 23.05
C THR A 599 -8.70 -7.04 22.97
N ASN A 600 -8.26 -8.26 22.68
CA ASN A 600 -6.85 -8.57 22.42
C ASN A 600 -6.63 -8.50 20.92
N ILE A 601 -5.65 -7.72 20.45
CA ILE A 601 -5.45 -7.48 19.02
C ILE A 601 -3.96 -7.57 18.65
N VAL A 602 -3.66 -8.32 17.60
CA VAL A 602 -2.38 -8.28 16.92
C VAL A 602 -2.54 -7.45 15.64
N CYS A 603 -1.82 -6.33 15.57
CA CYS A 603 -1.68 -5.54 14.35
C CYS A 603 -0.44 -6.04 13.59
N ALA A 604 -0.66 -6.89 12.59
CA ALA A 604 0.38 -7.50 11.77
C ALA A 604 0.73 -6.55 10.61
N GLN A 605 1.96 -6.04 10.60
CA GLN A 605 2.35 -5.03 9.62
C GLN A 605 3.75 -5.29 9.05
N PRO A 606 4.00 -4.94 7.79
CA PRO A 606 5.35 -4.88 7.26
C PRO A 606 6.16 -3.80 7.98
N PHE A 607 7.43 -4.07 8.27
CA PHE A 607 8.33 -3.01 8.73
C PHE A 607 8.31 -1.83 7.74
N ALA A 608 8.32 -0.61 8.24
CA ALA A 608 8.23 0.63 7.46
C ALA A 608 7.01 0.72 6.51
N CYS A 609 5.91 0.03 6.82
CA CYS A 609 4.65 0.23 6.12
C CYS A 609 4.07 1.60 6.49
N LEU A 610 4.09 2.53 5.55
CA LEU A 610 3.76 3.94 5.78
C LEU A 610 2.36 4.14 6.39
N PRO A 611 1.26 3.62 5.79
CA PRO A 611 -0.06 3.80 6.38
C PRO A 611 -0.21 3.09 7.75
N ASN A 612 0.28 1.86 7.88
CA ASN A 612 0.05 1.07 9.08
C ASN A 612 0.79 1.60 10.31
N HIS A 613 1.93 2.28 10.13
CA HIS A 613 2.62 2.96 11.24
C HIS A 613 1.78 4.06 11.86
N ILE A 614 0.93 4.74 11.09
CA ILE A 614 0.08 5.83 11.58
C ILE A 614 -1.29 5.31 12.04
N VAL A 615 -2.03 4.68 11.13
CA VAL A 615 -3.42 4.24 11.37
C VAL A 615 -3.54 2.89 12.10
N GLY A 616 -2.44 2.17 12.26
CA GLY A 616 -2.35 0.95 13.05
C GLY A 616 -1.61 1.20 14.36
N LYS A 617 -0.28 1.34 14.29
CA LYS A 617 0.57 1.51 15.48
C LYS A 617 0.40 2.85 16.15
N GLY A 618 0.28 3.94 15.38
CA GLY A 618 0.21 5.31 15.88
C GLY A 618 -1.05 5.66 16.65
N VAL A 619 -2.12 4.87 16.50
CA VAL A 619 -3.41 5.08 17.20
C VAL A 619 -3.59 4.21 18.45
N ILE A 620 -2.68 3.28 18.73
CA ILE A 620 -2.81 2.32 19.83
C ILE A 620 -2.93 3.03 21.19
N LYS A 621 -2.19 4.13 21.39
CA LYS A 621 -2.23 4.88 22.65
C LYS A 621 -3.63 5.44 22.89
N GLU A 622 -4.23 6.05 21.89
CA GLU A 622 -5.57 6.64 21.98
C GLU A 622 -6.65 5.56 22.12
N ILE A 623 -6.57 4.47 21.36
CA ILE A 623 -7.51 3.34 21.55
C ILE A 623 -7.45 2.79 22.97
N ARG A 624 -6.27 2.66 23.58
CA ARG A 624 -6.15 2.21 24.97
C ARG A 624 -6.65 3.22 25.97
N HIS A 625 -6.57 4.50 25.67
CA HIS A 625 -7.11 5.56 26.49
C HIS A 625 -8.64 5.49 26.53
N GLU A 626 -9.28 5.33 25.34
CA GLU A 626 -10.74 5.20 25.25
C GLU A 626 -11.25 3.82 25.73
N TYR A 627 -10.47 2.77 25.49
CA TYR A 627 -10.80 1.39 25.84
C TYR A 627 -9.70 0.78 26.73
N PRO A 628 -9.71 1.05 28.05
CA PRO A 628 -8.64 0.59 28.97
C PRO A 628 -8.46 -0.93 29.03
N GLY A 629 -9.46 -1.71 28.59
CA GLY A 629 -9.38 -3.16 28.45
C GLY A 629 -8.69 -3.64 27.18
N ALA A 630 -8.35 -2.75 26.25
CA ALA A 630 -7.74 -3.12 24.98
C ALA A 630 -6.26 -3.51 25.14
N ASN A 631 -5.96 -4.73 24.74
CA ASN A 631 -4.62 -5.33 24.79
C ASN A 631 -4.07 -5.50 23.37
N ILE A 632 -3.51 -4.44 22.80
CA ILE A 632 -3.12 -4.36 21.41
C ILE A 632 -1.59 -4.46 21.28
N VAL A 633 -1.08 -5.28 20.37
CA VAL A 633 0.34 -5.36 20.04
C VAL A 633 0.55 -5.19 18.52
N ALA A 634 1.44 -4.29 18.13
CA ALA A 634 1.89 -4.19 16.75
C ALA A 634 3.10 -5.09 16.54
N ILE A 635 3.05 -5.94 15.52
CA ILE A 635 4.13 -6.86 15.15
C ILE A 635 4.63 -6.49 13.76
N ASP A 636 5.88 -6.12 13.67
CA ASP A 636 6.55 -5.80 12.41
C ASP A 636 7.11 -7.07 11.77
N TYR A 637 6.77 -7.31 10.49
CA TYR A 637 7.28 -8.40 9.67
C TYR A 637 8.23 -7.86 8.61
N ASP A 638 9.39 -8.48 8.52
CA ASP A 638 10.48 -8.10 7.63
C ASP A 638 11.39 -9.31 7.37
N PRO A 639 12.07 -9.43 6.21
CA PRO A 639 13.00 -10.52 5.94
C PRO A 639 14.10 -10.70 6.99
N GLY A 640 14.54 -9.60 7.59
CA GLY A 640 15.57 -9.57 8.63
C GLY A 640 15.03 -9.63 10.06
N ALA A 641 13.70 -9.60 10.26
CA ALA A 641 13.12 -9.59 11.59
C ALA A 641 13.31 -10.94 12.31
N SER A 642 13.55 -10.85 13.62
CA SER A 642 13.67 -12.03 14.46
C SER A 642 12.29 -12.63 14.77
N GLU A 643 12.02 -13.81 14.26
CA GLU A 643 10.80 -14.57 14.56
C GLU A 643 10.62 -14.80 16.08
N VAL A 644 11.73 -15.01 16.79
CA VAL A 644 11.72 -15.17 18.25
C VAL A 644 11.19 -13.93 18.95
N ASN A 645 11.60 -12.73 18.50
CA ASN A 645 11.12 -11.48 19.08
C ASN A 645 9.63 -11.26 18.79
N GLN A 646 9.17 -11.59 17.59
CA GLN A 646 7.75 -11.52 17.23
C GLN A 646 6.94 -12.48 18.10
N LEU A 647 7.38 -13.73 18.21
CA LEU A 647 6.75 -14.76 19.04
C LEU A 647 6.67 -14.33 20.51
N ASN A 648 7.76 -13.81 21.07
CA ASN A 648 7.80 -13.37 22.47
C ASN A 648 6.79 -12.24 22.74
N ARG A 649 6.66 -11.28 21.82
CA ARG A 649 5.68 -10.20 21.96
C ARG A 649 4.24 -10.70 21.88
N ILE A 650 3.94 -11.66 21.01
CA ILE A 650 2.62 -12.30 20.91
C ILE A 650 2.34 -13.09 22.19
N LYS A 651 3.28 -13.90 22.71
CA LYS A 651 3.13 -14.67 23.96
C LYS A 651 2.92 -13.76 25.17
N LEU A 652 3.60 -12.61 25.23
CA LEU A 652 3.38 -11.63 26.30
C LEU A 652 1.95 -11.06 26.26
N MET A 653 1.47 -10.73 25.06
CA MET A 653 0.08 -10.28 24.87
C MET A 653 -0.92 -11.38 25.29
N LEU A 654 -0.70 -12.64 24.89
CA LEU A 654 -1.53 -13.79 25.25
C LEU A 654 -1.53 -14.05 26.75
N SER A 655 -0.37 -13.92 27.42
CA SER A 655 -0.30 -14.05 28.90
C SER A 655 -1.20 -13.02 29.58
N THR A 656 -1.23 -11.80 29.09
CA THR A 656 -2.12 -10.74 29.58
C THR A 656 -3.59 -11.08 29.28
N ALA A 657 -3.89 -11.55 28.07
CA ALA A 657 -5.23 -11.96 27.67
C ALA A 657 -5.79 -13.10 28.54
N GLN A 658 -4.97 -14.12 28.84
CA GLN A 658 -5.37 -15.22 29.73
C GLN A 658 -5.60 -14.77 31.18
N LYS A 659 -4.78 -13.83 31.69
CA LYS A 659 -5.00 -13.23 33.03
C LYS A 659 -6.31 -12.46 33.08
N ASN A 660 -6.61 -11.67 32.05
CA ASN A 660 -7.84 -10.91 31.99
C ASN A 660 -9.08 -11.83 31.91
N LEU A 661 -9.00 -12.89 31.11
CA LEU A 661 -10.08 -13.89 31.00
C LEU A 661 -10.36 -14.58 32.36
N LYS A 662 -9.32 -14.92 33.13
CA LYS A 662 -9.46 -15.51 34.46
C LYS A 662 -10.13 -14.55 35.44
N LYS A 663 -9.77 -13.25 35.41
CA LYS A 663 -10.40 -12.22 36.26
C LYS A 663 -11.89 -12.00 35.96
N THR A 664 -12.29 -12.13 34.69
CA THR A 664 -13.71 -11.95 34.31
C THR A 664 -14.54 -13.20 34.65
N ASN A 665 -13.96 -14.37 34.87
CA ASN A 665 -14.63 -15.61 35.22
C ASN A 665 -14.61 -15.89 36.75
N SER A 666 -13.84 -15.12 37.53
CA SER A 666 -13.84 -15.08 39.01
C SER A 666 -14.76 -14.01 39.54
#